data_1c4feedfcecab1bbf3965a8da8d787a8
#
_entry.id   1c4feedfcecab1bbf3965a8da8d787a8
#
_cell.length_a   1.000
_cell.length_b   1.000
_cell.length_c   1.000
_cell.angle_alpha   90.00
_cell.angle_beta   90.00
_cell.angle_gamma   90.00
#
_symmetry.space_group_name_H-M   'P 1'
#
loop_
_entity.id
_entity.type
_entity.pdbx_description
1 polymer ?
#
loop_
_entity_poly.entity_id
_entity_poly.type
_entity_poly.pdbx_seq_one_letter_code
_entity_poly.pdbx_strand_id
1 'polypeptide(L)'
;MVTARIEKIRQNYVNAKLQISCERAALWTESYKKSEGKTACIRSAQAFYDCCTNLGVHIFEGELIVGAIGEYRKCGILTPEFSWQWVDREMDYFATRPQDPYIMTDEQRRFVREKIFPYWKGKSLEEAFLARLPAETRHIGVDTGIIDSDSKWRQAVGEVTPDYQDVLFKKGFGGIIHEAEQHIAALDITNPEDEEKRDFYESVLVTSRGIIRYANRYADEAEKLSALETDPTRAAELLRIAVNCRHVPEQPPRTFYEAMQFLWFVQVGGILSENPLSLNPGRFDQYMDPYYEQDVRAGILTPDFAQELVDALWLKYSEWVWTISANTADYFAGYNQFQNLTVGGKTRSGQDGTNPVTFMAMKATEECKTHQPGLSVRVQADCPREFMDAVTHLVSTGTGFPAIHSDSVGYQMLLNAGYAPEDARDWNNCGCVVLHNRKTGEWTAAVNMNFGSALEYALNQGVSLMTGERMGLDEKPAAEMTSFNKVKTAFYRQFDNLCRHSIILTVEAQRLHREMVPRPFLSSCIEHCLESGKDLSHGGAQYNIGPVITGIGLAVVANSLAAVKKLVFEDKVCNMATLANALQADWQGYEELQKAAKAAPKYGNDDDYADDIAREIANHFYKEIHQYKDIFGSPFLTAFMGISNYIPMGRVLGATPDGRRAGEPSSEGVSPYVGTDMSTPLAAMRSSAKLNQEIHSGGTLLNLRLGHDLIATKRGQANLGAMIQTLFALGAFHVQFNCVSSEVLRAAQKTPENYKDLLVRVAGYSTQFVNLSRSMQDAIIARTEHTEL
;
A
#
# COMPACT_ATOMS: atom_id res chain seq x y z
N MET A 1 11.75 -6.60 26.14
CA MET A 1 12.41 -7.73 25.40
C MET A 1 11.35 -8.77 25.14
N VAL A 2 11.31 -9.27 23.92
CA VAL A 2 10.42 -10.38 23.53
C VAL A 2 10.67 -11.62 24.39
N THR A 3 9.65 -12.48 24.50
CA THR A 3 9.82 -13.78 25.20
C THR A 3 10.72 -14.71 24.39
N ALA A 4 11.28 -15.75 25.04
CA ALA A 4 12.11 -16.76 24.35
C ALA A 4 11.36 -17.45 23.20
N ARG A 5 10.03 -17.62 23.35
CA ARG A 5 9.16 -18.15 22.29
C ARG A 5 9.12 -17.24 21.08
N ILE A 6 8.83 -15.96 21.28
CA ILE A 6 8.74 -14.96 20.20
C ILE A 6 10.08 -14.84 19.47
N GLU A 7 11.21 -14.82 20.22
CA GLU A 7 12.52 -14.78 19.61
C GLU A 7 12.78 -16.04 18.76
N LYS A 8 12.40 -17.23 19.23
CA LYS A 8 12.53 -18.47 18.46
C LYS A 8 11.69 -18.43 17.16
N ILE A 9 10.44 -17.98 17.25
CA ILE A 9 9.59 -17.85 16.06
C ILE A 9 10.19 -16.82 15.09
N ARG A 10 10.69 -15.68 15.60
CA ARG A 10 11.35 -14.64 14.81
C ARG A 10 12.57 -15.19 14.07
N GLN A 11 13.44 -15.94 14.75
CA GLN A 11 14.60 -16.55 14.13
C GLN A 11 14.22 -17.57 13.04
N ASN A 12 13.20 -18.39 13.30
CA ASN A 12 12.67 -19.32 12.30
C ASN A 12 12.14 -18.58 11.08
N TYR A 13 11.43 -17.44 11.28
CA TYR A 13 10.95 -16.59 10.22
C TYR A 13 12.10 -15.95 9.42
N VAL A 14 13.09 -15.32 10.08
CA VAL A 14 14.22 -14.65 9.40
C VAL A 14 15.00 -15.62 8.51
N ASN A 15 15.19 -16.87 8.97
CA ASN A 15 15.94 -17.91 8.26
C ASN A 15 15.09 -18.68 7.23
N ALA A 16 13.75 -18.54 7.25
CA ALA A 16 12.88 -19.22 6.30
C ALA A 16 13.11 -18.69 4.88
N LYS A 17 13.12 -19.61 3.92
CA LYS A 17 13.15 -19.28 2.50
C LYS A 17 11.75 -18.85 2.04
N LEU A 18 11.72 -17.90 1.11
CA LEU A 18 10.51 -17.41 0.50
C LEU A 18 10.13 -18.30 -0.69
N GLN A 19 8.98 -18.97 -0.60
CA GLN A 19 8.57 -19.99 -1.55
C GLN A 19 7.14 -19.77 -2.03
N ILE A 20 6.88 -20.17 -3.28
CA ILE A 20 5.54 -20.10 -3.88
C ILE A 20 4.80 -21.41 -3.61
N SER A 21 3.59 -21.29 -3.05
CA SER A 21 2.63 -22.39 -2.98
C SER A 21 1.76 -22.43 -4.22
N CYS A 22 1.54 -23.62 -4.78
CA CYS A 22 0.63 -23.85 -5.90
C CYS A 22 -0.76 -24.34 -5.46
N GLU A 23 -0.96 -24.63 -4.17
CA GLU A 23 -2.19 -25.26 -3.68
C GLU A 23 -3.44 -24.41 -3.99
N ARG A 24 -3.40 -23.10 -3.63
CA ARG A 24 -4.53 -22.20 -3.92
C ARG A 24 -4.88 -22.19 -5.41
N ALA A 25 -3.90 -22.00 -6.26
CA ALA A 25 -4.13 -21.92 -7.71
C ALA A 25 -4.70 -23.22 -8.27
N ALA A 26 -4.29 -24.38 -7.76
CA ALA A 26 -4.82 -25.68 -8.13
C ALA A 26 -6.30 -25.82 -7.71
N LEU A 27 -6.59 -25.55 -6.45
CA LEU A 27 -7.96 -25.63 -5.90
C LEU A 27 -8.90 -24.65 -6.59
N TRP A 28 -8.45 -23.42 -6.80
CA TRP A 28 -9.19 -22.37 -7.49
C TRP A 28 -9.53 -22.76 -8.93
N THR A 29 -8.55 -23.30 -9.66
CA THR A 29 -8.73 -23.76 -11.05
C THR A 29 -9.73 -24.92 -11.14
N GLU A 30 -9.62 -25.91 -10.28
CA GLU A 30 -10.55 -27.05 -10.26
C GLU A 30 -11.98 -26.63 -9.87
N SER A 31 -12.13 -25.67 -8.95
CA SER A 31 -13.43 -25.11 -8.60
C SER A 31 -14.05 -24.35 -9.77
N TYR A 32 -13.26 -23.54 -10.48
CA TYR A 32 -13.72 -22.80 -11.64
C TYR A 32 -14.14 -23.71 -12.81
N LYS A 33 -13.48 -24.85 -13.02
CA LYS A 33 -13.91 -25.88 -13.99
C LYS A 33 -15.27 -26.46 -13.63
N LYS A 34 -15.51 -26.75 -12.34
CA LYS A 34 -16.77 -27.33 -11.85
C LYS A 34 -17.94 -26.34 -11.86
N SER A 35 -17.66 -25.06 -11.77
CA SER A 35 -18.65 -23.99 -11.68
C SER A 35 -18.87 -23.23 -13.00
N GLU A 36 -18.44 -23.78 -14.15
CA GLU A 36 -18.68 -23.16 -15.45
C GLU A 36 -20.19 -22.94 -15.69
N GLY A 37 -20.53 -21.76 -16.24
CA GLY A 37 -21.91 -21.34 -16.46
C GLY A 37 -22.61 -20.67 -15.29
N LYS A 38 -22.02 -20.65 -14.08
CA LYS A 38 -22.50 -19.84 -12.96
C LYS A 38 -21.97 -18.41 -13.08
N THR A 39 -22.60 -17.47 -12.35
CA THR A 39 -22.16 -16.08 -12.26
C THR A 39 -20.77 -15.97 -11.61
N ALA A 40 -20.05 -14.89 -11.91
CA ALA A 40 -18.69 -14.69 -11.40
C ALA A 40 -18.65 -14.67 -9.85
N CYS A 41 -19.67 -14.09 -9.20
CA CYS A 41 -19.80 -14.02 -7.75
C CYS A 41 -19.88 -15.41 -7.11
N ILE A 42 -20.77 -16.25 -7.60
CA ILE A 42 -20.93 -17.65 -7.14
C ILE A 42 -19.67 -18.48 -7.39
N ARG A 43 -19.00 -18.28 -8.54
CA ARG A 43 -17.75 -19.00 -8.87
C ARG A 43 -16.61 -18.62 -7.93
N SER A 44 -16.45 -17.31 -7.65
CA SER A 44 -15.45 -16.81 -6.70
C SER A 44 -15.72 -17.37 -5.29
N ALA A 45 -16.97 -17.32 -4.83
CA ALA A 45 -17.38 -17.84 -3.53
C ALA A 45 -17.11 -19.35 -3.39
N GLN A 46 -17.46 -20.13 -4.41
CA GLN A 46 -17.24 -21.59 -4.41
C GLN A 46 -15.74 -21.92 -4.40
N ALA A 47 -14.92 -21.18 -5.17
CA ALA A 47 -13.47 -21.38 -5.18
C ALA A 47 -12.84 -21.03 -3.83
N PHE A 48 -13.29 -19.98 -3.17
CA PHE A 48 -12.90 -19.66 -1.81
C PHE A 48 -13.26 -20.77 -0.82
N TYR A 49 -14.51 -21.27 -0.88
CA TYR A 49 -14.96 -22.37 -0.04
C TYR A 49 -14.11 -23.64 -0.24
N ASP A 50 -13.82 -23.99 -1.49
CA ASP A 50 -13.00 -25.15 -1.84
C ASP A 50 -11.56 -24.99 -1.31
N CYS A 51 -10.98 -23.77 -1.38
CA CYS A 51 -9.70 -23.47 -0.75
C CYS A 51 -9.77 -23.64 0.77
N CYS A 52 -10.74 -23.04 1.44
CA CYS A 52 -10.89 -23.14 2.90
C CYS A 52 -11.09 -24.60 3.38
N THR A 53 -11.71 -25.44 2.55
CA THR A 53 -12.00 -26.83 2.90
C THR A 53 -10.82 -27.77 2.62
N ASN A 54 -10.00 -27.50 1.61
CA ASN A 54 -9.02 -28.48 1.11
C ASN A 54 -7.56 -28.04 1.23
N LEU A 55 -7.25 -26.75 1.45
CA LEU A 55 -5.90 -26.27 1.66
C LEU A 55 -5.22 -27.02 2.83
N GLY A 56 -3.92 -27.29 2.75
CA GLY A 56 -3.17 -27.91 3.84
C GLY A 56 -3.32 -27.14 5.17
N VAL A 57 -3.37 -27.84 6.30
CA VAL A 57 -3.42 -27.22 7.64
C VAL A 57 -2.03 -27.30 8.27
N HIS A 58 -1.47 -26.15 8.64
CA HIS A 58 -0.11 -26.06 9.18
C HIS A 58 -0.11 -25.24 10.47
N ILE A 59 0.24 -25.88 11.59
CA ILE A 59 0.52 -25.22 12.87
C ILE A 59 2.02 -25.33 13.10
N PHE A 60 2.74 -24.21 12.97
CA PHE A 60 4.18 -24.22 13.14
C PHE A 60 4.57 -24.21 14.62
N GLU A 61 5.82 -24.62 14.89
CA GLU A 61 6.34 -24.72 16.25
C GLU A 61 6.24 -23.40 17.02
N GLY A 62 5.65 -23.44 18.22
CA GLY A 62 5.55 -22.31 19.15
C GLY A 62 4.41 -21.35 18.88
N GLU A 63 3.64 -21.51 17.80
CA GLU A 63 2.53 -20.59 17.46
C GLU A 63 1.45 -20.55 18.54
N LEU A 64 0.96 -19.34 18.82
CA LEU A 64 -0.21 -19.05 19.62
C LEU A 64 -1.41 -18.68 18.75
N ILE A 65 -1.16 -17.99 17.65
CA ILE A 65 -2.14 -17.59 16.63
C ILE A 65 -1.90 -18.46 15.42
N VAL A 66 -2.93 -19.16 14.94
CA VAL A 66 -2.81 -20.16 13.87
C VAL A 66 -3.59 -19.77 12.62
N GLY A 67 -3.17 -20.30 11.49
CA GLY A 67 -3.72 -20.03 10.16
C GLY A 67 -2.58 -19.72 9.20
N ALA A 68 -2.50 -20.45 8.08
CA ALA A 68 -1.48 -20.30 7.04
C ALA A 68 -2.12 -20.29 5.65
N ILE A 69 -1.53 -19.57 4.71
CA ILE A 69 -2.01 -19.50 3.32
C ILE A 69 -1.43 -20.60 2.41
N GLY A 70 -0.56 -21.44 2.96
CA GLY A 70 0.07 -22.57 2.28
C GLY A 70 1.07 -23.25 3.20
N GLU A 71 1.84 -24.17 2.63
CA GLU A 71 2.74 -25.09 3.35
C GLU A 71 4.05 -24.45 3.85
N TYR A 72 4.35 -23.23 3.45
CA TYR A 72 5.61 -22.55 3.79
C TYR A 72 5.40 -21.45 4.82
N ARG A 73 6.38 -21.23 5.69
CA ARG A 73 6.34 -20.14 6.68
C ARG A 73 6.40 -18.74 6.02
N LYS A 74 7.24 -18.56 4.99
CA LYS A 74 7.19 -17.39 4.09
C LYS A 74 6.56 -17.84 2.78
N CYS A 75 5.28 -17.59 2.62
CA CYS A 75 4.48 -18.16 1.56
C CYS A 75 3.94 -17.09 0.61
N GLY A 76 4.21 -17.28 -0.68
CA GLY A 76 3.51 -16.60 -1.77
C GLY A 76 2.49 -17.52 -2.41
N ILE A 77 1.41 -16.97 -2.95
CA ILE A 77 0.35 -17.71 -3.66
C ILE A 77 0.18 -17.19 -5.08
N LEU A 78 -0.33 -18.03 -5.98
CA LEU A 78 -0.62 -17.67 -7.36
C LEU A 78 -2.12 -17.41 -7.56
N THR A 79 -2.43 -16.38 -8.36
CA THR A 79 -3.78 -15.94 -8.71
C THR A 79 -3.96 -15.91 -10.23
N PRO A 80 -4.06 -17.08 -10.89
CA PRO A 80 -4.09 -17.19 -12.36
C PRO A 80 -5.35 -16.56 -12.98
N GLU A 81 -6.41 -16.34 -12.19
CA GLU A 81 -7.63 -15.61 -12.58
C GLU A 81 -7.34 -14.14 -12.92
N PHE A 82 -6.35 -13.53 -12.27
CA PHE A 82 -5.88 -12.20 -12.63
C PHE A 82 -4.91 -12.25 -13.82
N SER A 83 -3.84 -13.03 -13.68
CA SER A 83 -2.85 -13.22 -14.73
C SER A 83 -2.03 -14.48 -14.54
N TRP A 84 -2.04 -15.34 -15.55
CA TRP A 84 -1.12 -16.47 -15.65
C TRP A 84 0.12 -16.10 -16.49
N GLN A 85 0.02 -15.11 -17.36
CA GLN A 85 1.01 -14.76 -18.37
C GLN A 85 2.34 -14.27 -17.78
N TRP A 86 2.29 -13.38 -16.77
CA TRP A 86 3.51 -12.89 -16.17
C TRP A 86 4.23 -14.00 -15.40
N VAL A 87 3.48 -14.92 -14.76
CA VAL A 87 4.07 -16.07 -14.06
C VAL A 87 4.78 -16.97 -15.05
N ASP A 88 4.17 -17.29 -16.19
CA ASP A 88 4.78 -18.15 -17.22
C ASP A 88 6.05 -17.54 -17.81
N ARG A 89 6.06 -16.22 -18.03
CA ARG A 89 7.24 -15.49 -18.52
C ARG A 89 8.39 -15.45 -17.52
N GLU A 90 8.10 -15.42 -16.22
CA GLU A 90 9.08 -15.05 -15.19
C GLU A 90 9.50 -16.22 -14.29
N MET A 91 8.70 -17.27 -14.13
CA MET A 91 8.94 -18.32 -13.12
C MET A 91 10.25 -19.11 -13.30
N ASP A 92 10.82 -19.14 -14.50
CA ASP A 92 12.10 -19.82 -14.75
C ASP A 92 13.29 -19.04 -14.17
N TYR A 93 13.14 -17.72 -13.92
CA TYR A 93 14.16 -16.88 -13.32
C TYR A 93 13.73 -16.20 -12.01
N PHE A 94 12.63 -16.61 -11.40
CA PHE A 94 12.17 -16.08 -10.12
C PHE A 94 13.27 -15.99 -9.06
N ALA A 95 14.11 -17.03 -8.94
CA ALA A 95 15.18 -17.07 -7.94
C ALA A 95 16.35 -16.11 -8.21
N THR A 96 16.46 -15.58 -9.43
CA THR A 96 17.56 -14.71 -9.87
C THR A 96 17.14 -13.29 -10.20
N ARG A 97 15.85 -12.97 -9.97
CA ARG A 97 15.34 -11.60 -10.15
C ARG A 97 16.13 -10.63 -9.27
N PRO A 98 16.45 -9.42 -9.79
CA PRO A 98 17.17 -8.43 -9.00
C PRO A 98 16.33 -7.82 -7.86
N GLN A 99 14.99 -7.85 -7.98
CA GLN A 99 14.05 -7.39 -6.97
C GLN A 99 13.03 -8.49 -6.67
N ASP A 100 12.78 -8.74 -5.40
CA ASP A 100 11.81 -9.70 -4.87
C ASP A 100 11.92 -11.12 -5.49
N PRO A 101 13.06 -11.82 -5.33
CA PRO A 101 13.22 -13.19 -5.84
C PRO A 101 12.36 -14.19 -5.06
N TYR A 102 11.77 -15.16 -5.78
CA TYR A 102 10.98 -16.26 -5.22
C TYR A 102 11.60 -17.62 -5.52
N ILE A 103 11.32 -18.60 -4.68
CA ILE A 103 11.71 -19.99 -4.95
C ILE A 103 10.50 -20.77 -5.43
N MET A 104 10.67 -21.45 -6.56
CA MET A 104 9.70 -22.35 -7.15
C MET A 104 10.44 -23.55 -7.74
N THR A 105 10.02 -24.78 -7.42
CA THR A 105 10.68 -26.01 -7.88
C THR A 105 10.36 -26.29 -9.35
N ASP A 106 11.19 -27.11 -10.01
CA ASP A 106 10.94 -27.55 -11.40
C ASP A 106 9.62 -28.33 -11.52
N GLU A 107 9.27 -29.10 -10.49
CA GLU A 107 8.01 -29.83 -10.44
C GLU A 107 6.81 -28.88 -10.37
N GLN A 108 6.88 -27.85 -9.51
CA GLN A 108 5.86 -26.80 -9.43
C GLN A 108 5.70 -26.05 -10.75
N ARG A 109 6.84 -25.63 -11.39
CA ARG A 109 6.79 -24.95 -12.70
C ARG A 109 6.11 -25.80 -13.77
N ARG A 110 6.46 -27.10 -13.83
CA ARG A 110 5.83 -28.03 -14.76
C ARG A 110 4.35 -28.21 -14.46
N PHE A 111 3.99 -28.38 -13.18
CA PHE A 111 2.61 -28.53 -12.74
C PHE A 111 1.72 -27.34 -13.17
N VAL A 112 2.16 -26.11 -12.94
CA VAL A 112 1.34 -24.94 -13.30
C VAL A 112 1.21 -24.80 -14.81
N ARG A 113 2.26 -25.06 -15.61
CA ARG A 113 2.21 -25.05 -17.07
C ARG A 113 1.27 -26.10 -17.65
N GLU A 114 1.26 -27.29 -17.08
CA GLU A 114 0.49 -28.42 -17.62
C GLU A 114 -0.96 -28.48 -17.10
N LYS A 115 -1.21 -28.08 -15.86
CA LYS A 115 -2.48 -28.30 -15.17
C LYS A 115 -3.29 -27.04 -14.90
N ILE A 116 -2.63 -25.89 -14.71
CA ILE A 116 -3.29 -24.63 -14.32
C ILE A 116 -3.46 -23.71 -15.53
N PHE A 117 -2.39 -23.27 -16.16
CA PHE A 117 -2.43 -22.26 -17.22
C PHE A 117 -3.31 -22.61 -18.42
N PRO A 118 -3.40 -23.85 -18.90
CA PRO A 118 -4.25 -24.17 -20.04
C PRO A 118 -5.72 -23.82 -19.85
N TYR A 119 -6.23 -23.88 -18.61
CA TYR A 119 -7.61 -23.50 -18.30
C TYR A 119 -7.82 -21.98 -18.38
N TRP A 120 -6.83 -21.20 -17.94
CA TRP A 120 -6.94 -19.74 -17.83
C TRP A 120 -6.65 -18.98 -19.13
N LYS A 121 -6.12 -19.64 -20.16
CA LYS A 121 -5.95 -19.02 -21.48
C LYS A 121 -7.28 -18.50 -22.03
N GLY A 122 -7.30 -17.19 -22.37
CA GLY A 122 -8.51 -16.49 -22.82
C GLY A 122 -9.53 -16.18 -21.71
N LYS A 123 -9.19 -16.41 -20.42
CA LYS A 123 -10.11 -16.22 -19.29
C LYS A 123 -9.54 -15.34 -18.16
N SER A 124 -8.30 -14.88 -18.27
CA SER A 124 -7.67 -14.03 -17.26
C SER A 124 -8.05 -12.56 -17.39
N LEU A 125 -8.02 -11.84 -16.27
CA LEU A 125 -8.28 -10.40 -16.22
C LEU A 125 -7.29 -9.62 -17.10
N GLU A 126 -5.98 -9.96 -17.06
CA GLU A 126 -4.94 -9.34 -17.90
C GLU A 126 -5.30 -9.41 -19.39
N GLU A 127 -5.72 -10.57 -19.89
CA GLU A 127 -6.07 -10.74 -21.31
C GLU A 127 -7.27 -9.86 -21.68
N ALA A 128 -8.30 -9.86 -20.84
CA ALA A 128 -9.49 -9.04 -21.07
C ALA A 128 -9.18 -7.54 -21.02
N PHE A 129 -8.33 -7.11 -20.08
CA PHE A 129 -7.91 -5.71 -19.94
C PHE A 129 -7.14 -5.22 -21.18
N LEU A 130 -6.11 -5.97 -21.59
CA LEU A 130 -5.29 -5.59 -22.74
C LEU A 130 -6.08 -5.58 -24.05
N ALA A 131 -7.11 -6.43 -24.18
CA ALA A 131 -7.97 -6.48 -25.35
C ALA A 131 -8.95 -5.30 -25.46
N ARG A 132 -9.34 -4.69 -24.34
CA ARG A 132 -10.31 -3.57 -24.30
C ARG A 132 -9.68 -2.20 -24.40
N LEU A 133 -8.38 -2.07 -24.12
CA LEU A 133 -7.72 -0.77 -24.14
C LEU A 133 -7.63 -0.18 -25.55
N PRO A 134 -7.91 1.13 -25.72
CA PRO A 134 -7.52 1.85 -26.92
C PRO A 134 -6.01 1.73 -27.18
N ALA A 135 -5.60 1.56 -28.44
CA ALA A 135 -4.21 1.30 -28.80
C ALA A 135 -3.24 2.36 -28.24
N GLU A 136 -3.61 3.64 -28.31
CA GLU A 136 -2.81 4.74 -27.77
C GLU A 136 -2.67 4.65 -26.25
N THR A 137 -3.78 4.40 -25.53
CA THR A 137 -3.76 4.25 -24.05
C THR A 137 -2.95 3.03 -23.63
N ARG A 138 -3.06 1.93 -24.36
CA ARG A 138 -2.26 0.74 -24.12
C ARG A 138 -0.77 1.03 -24.30
N HIS A 139 -0.40 1.70 -25.39
CA HIS A 139 0.99 2.04 -25.66
C HIS A 139 1.58 2.92 -24.53
N ILE A 140 0.90 4.02 -24.18
CA ILE A 140 1.37 4.96 -23.14
C ILE A 140 1.33 4.34 -21.73
N GLY A 141 0.29 3.60 -21.43
CA GLY A 141 -0.02 3.15 -20.07
C GLY A 141 0.39 1.72 -19.70
N VAL A 142 0.86 0.92 -20.69
CA VAL A 142 1.27 -0.47 -20.45
C VAL A 142 2.67 -0.74 -21.00
N ASP A 143 2.92 -0.33 -22.27
CA ASP A 143 4.13 -0.76 -22.94
C ASP A 143 5.37 0.10 -22.56
N THR A 144 5.18 1.32 -22.06
CA THR A 144 6.27 2.30 -21.89
C THR A 144 6.65 2.61 -20.43
N GLY A 145 5.80 2.31 -19.45
CA GLY A 145 6.04 2.63 -18.05
C GLY A 145 5.91 4.11 -17.67
N ILE A 146 5.38 4.97 -18.56
CA ILE A 146 5.10 6.40 -18.27
C ILE A 146 3.91 6.54 -17.34
N ILE A 147 2.95 5.65 -17.47
CA ILE A 147 1.83 5.44 -16.54
C ILE A 147 1.88 3.99 -16.10
N ASP A 148 1.74 3.72 -14.81
CA ASP A 148 1.71 2.36 -14.29
C ASP A 148 0.39 2.07 -13.57
N SER A 149 -0.21 0.94 -13.88
CA SER A 149 -1.43 0.42 -13.26
C SER A 149 -1.40 -1.11 -13.08
N ASP A 150 -0.25 -1.73 -13.24
CA ASP A 150 -0.07 -3.19 -13.27
C ASP A 150 -0.72 -3.91 -12.09
N SER A 151 -0.63 -3.34 -10.88
CA SER A 151 -1.21 -3.93 -9.67
C SER A 151 -2.74 -4.09 -9.73
N LYS A 152 -3.43 -3.45 -10.68
CA LYS A 152 -4.89 -3.46 -10.77
C LYS A 152 -5.47 -4.44 -11.78
N TRP A 153 -4.65 -4.96 -12.66
CA TRP A 153 -5.13 -5.91 -13.68
C TRP A 153 -4.25 -7.15 -13.82
N ARG A 154 -3.07 -7.15 -13.19
CA ARG A 154 -2.15 -8.29 -13.25
C ARG A 154 -2.10 -9.09 -11.95
N GLN A 155 -2.28 -8.48 -10.78
CA GLN A 155 -2.09 -9.16 -9.50
C GLN A 155 -3.17 -8.96 -8.46
N ALA A 156 -3.51 -7.74 -8.12
CA ALA A 156 -4.32 -7.43 -6.96
C ALA A 156 -5.63 -6.74 -7.33
N VAL A 157 -6.61 -6.82 -6.47
CA VAL A 157 -7.84 -6.05 -6.63
C VAL A 157 -7.66 -4.70 -5.95
N GLY A 158 -8.18 -4.47 -4.86
CA GLY A 158 -8.20 -3.20 -4.17
C GLY A 158 -7.69 -3.31 -2.76
N GLU A 159 -7.87 -2.24 -2.05
CA GLU A 159 -7.53 -2.13 -0.66
C GLU A 159 -8.80 -2.11 0.18
N VAL A 160 -8.77 -2.79 1.32
CA VAL A 160 -9.89 -2.80 2.27
C VAL A 160 -9.41 -2.76 3.71
N THR A 161 -10.29 -2.24 4.56
CA THR A 161 -10.23 -2.39 6.02
C THR A 161 -11.49 -3.10 6.48
N PRO A 162 -11.44 -4.40 6.82
CA PRO A 162 -12.60 -5.11 7.36
C PRO A 162 -13.15 -4.42 8.60
N ASP A 163 -14.46 -4.41 8.74
CA ASP A 163 -15.12 -3.82 9.92
C ASP A 163 -15.10 -4.79 11.10
N TYR A 164 -13.98 -4.79 11.84
CA TYR A 164 -13.86 -5.56 13.07
C TYR A 164 -14.77 -5.03 14.16
N GLN A 165 -15.06 -3.73 14.18
CA GLN A 165 -15.73 -3.08 15.30
C GLN A 165 -17.26 -3.26 15.31
N ASP A 166 -17.90 -3.02 14.16
CA ASP A 166 -19.37 -2.98 14.10
C ASP A 166 -19.98 -4.19 13.37
N VAL A 167 -19.22 -4.90 12.54
CA VAL A 167 -19.66 -6.10 11.82
C VAL A 167 -19.10 -7.36 12.45
N LEU A 168 -17.81 -7.60 12.32
CA LEU A 168 -17.19 -8.90 12.57
C LEU A 168 -17.24 -9.30 14.06
N PHE A 169 -16.81 -8.43 14.97
CA PHE A 169 -16.76 -8.75 16.40
C PHE A 169 -18.14 -8.67 17.09
N LYS A 170 -19.14 -8.06 16.44
CA LYS A 170 -20.50 -8.05 16.94
C LYS A 170 -21.35 -9.22 16.44
N LYS A 171 -21.13 -9.65 15.20
CA LYS A 171 -21.98 -10.66 14.54
C LYS A 171 -21.32 -12.04 14.45
N GLY A 172 -20.01 -12.09 14.25
CA GLY A 172 -19.33 -13.29 13.76
C GLY A 172 -19.83 -13.70 12.37
N PHE A 173 -19.20 -14.68 11.74
CA PHE A 173 -19.70 -15.17 10.44
C PHE A 173 -21.01 -15.96 10.58
N GLY A 174 -21.32 -16.50 11.76
CA GLY A 174 -22.64 -17.09 12.05
C GLY A 174 -23.77 -16.06 11.99
N GLY A 175 -23.57 -14.87 12.54
CA GLY A 175 -24.52 -13.77 12.44
C GLY A 175 -24.66 -13.21 11.02
N ILE A 176 -23.55 -13.13 10.27
CA ILE A 176 -23.55 -12.74 8.83
C ILE A 176 -24.35 -13.74 8.00
N ILE A 177 -24.20 -15.05 8.25
CA ILE A 177 -25.01 -16.10 7.61
C ILE A 177 -26.50 -15.87 7.89
N HIS A 178 -26.85 -15.67 9.17
CA HIS A 178 -28.24 -15.44 9.54
C HIS A 178 -28.85 -14.21 8.86
N GLU A 179 -28.13 -13.10 8.80
CA GLU A 179 -28.54 -11.86 8.14
C GLU A 179 -28.72 -12.06 6.63
N ALA A 180 -27.77 -12.73 5.96
CA ALA A 180 -27.88 -13.05 4.55
C ALA A 180 -29.09 -13.97 4.24
N GLU A 181 -29.37 -14.96 5.09
CA GLU A 181 -30.56 -15.83 4.98
C GLU A 181 -31.88 -15.04 5.13
N GLN A 182 -31.90 -14.06 6.03
CA GLN A 182 -33.06 -13.16 6.19
C GLN A 182 -33.26 -12.28 4.95
N HIS A 183 -32.19 -11.72 4.38
CA HIS A 183 -32.28 -10.95 3.14
C HIS A 183 -32.78 -11.81 1.98
N ILE A 184 -32.27 -13.03 1.78
CA ILE A 184 -32.73 -13.96 0.75
C ILE A 184 -34.24 -14.24 0.90
N ALA A 185 -34.72 -14.48 2.11
CA ALA A 185 -36.12 -14.76 2.38
C ALA A 185 -37.05 -13.56 2.09
N ALA A 186 -36.50 -12.33 2.07
CA ALA A 186 -37.25 -11.10 1.80
C ALA A 186 -37.24 -10.68 0.33
N LEU A 187 -36.48 -11.36 -0.55
CA LEU A 187 -36.37 -11.01 -1.99
C LEU A 187 -37.65 -11.34 -2.73
N ASP A 188 -38.02 -10.48 -3.66
CA ASP A 188 -39.04 -10.73 -4.68
C ASP A 188 -38.33 -11.15 -5.99
N ILE A 189 -38.30 -12.47 -6.23
CA ILE A 189 -37.66 -13.05 -7.42
C ILE A 189 -38.30 -12.64 -8.76
N THR A 190 -39.44 -11.94 -8.73
CA THR A 190 -40.05 -11.35 -9.93
C THR A 190 -39.38 -10.01 -10.30
N ASN A 191 -38.59 -9.45 -9.41
CA ASN A 191 -37.82 -8.25 -9.65
C ASN A 191 -36.39 -8.63 -10.11
N PRO A 192 -35.95 -8.21 -11.32
CA PRO A 192 -34.59 -8.51 -11.81
C PRO A 192 -33.45 -8.02 -10.91
N GLU A 193 -33.65 -6.91 -10.21
CA GLU A 193 -32.62 -6.40 -9.27
C GLU A 193 -32.42 -7.33 -8.07
N ASP A 194 -33.45 -8.03 -7.65
CA ASP A 194 -33.42 -8.96 -6.53
C ASP A 194 -32.74 -10.30 -6.90
N GLU A 195 -32.73 -10.68 -8.17
CA GLU A 195 -31.92 -11.82 -8.66
C GLU A 195 -30.44 -11.57 -8.55
N GLU A 196 -29.93 -10.34 -8.86
CA GLU A 196 -28.53 -9.98 -8.67
C GLU A 196 -28.16 -9.99 -7.18
N LYS A 197 -29.04 -9.48 -6.30
CA LYS A 197 -28.85 -9.52 -4.84
C LYS A 197 -28.82 -10.96 -4.32
N ARG A 198 -29.64 -11.84 -4.87
CA ARG A 198 -29.67 -13.25 -4.48
C ARG A 198 -28.30 -13.91 -4.70
N ASP A 199 -27.71 -13.77 -5.87
CA ASP A 199 -26.39 -14.30 -6.16
C ASP A 199 -25.32 -13.78 -5.20
N PHE A 200 -25.39 -12.51 -4.83
CA PHE A 200 -24.49 -11.92 -3.84
C PHE A 200 -24.69 -12.55 -2.45
N TYR A 201 -25.93 -12.61 -1.93
CA TYR A 201 -26.19 -13.21 -0.61
C TYR A 201 -25.84 -14.69 -0.57
N GLU A 202 -26.16 -15.48 -1.59
CA GLU A 202 -25.75 -16.88 -1.70
C GLU A 202 -24.21 -17.01 -1.65
N SER A 203 -23.49 -16.11 -2.31
CA SER A 203 -22.03 -16.06 -2.28
C SER A 203 -21.47 -15.74 -0.89
N VAL A 204 -22.13 -14.82 -0.16
CA VAL A 204 -21.79 -14.51 1.24
C VAL A 204 -22.00 -15.73 2.14
N LEU A 205 -23.10 -16.49 1.97
CA LEU A 205 -23.34 -17.73 2.72
C LEU A 205 -22.21 -18.75 2.48
N VAL A 206 -21.82 -18.94 1.23
CA VAL A 206 -20.78 -19.90 0.84
C VAL A 206 -19.42 -19.50 1.42
N THR A 207 -19.02 -18.23 1.30
CA THR A 207 -17.73 -17.76 1.81
C THR A 207 -17.67 -17.77 3.34
N SER A 208 -18.76 -17.38 4.02
CA SER A 208 -18.84 -17.41 5.48
C SER A 208 -18.73 -18.84 6.03
N ARG A 209 -19.42 -19.80 5.42
CA ARG A 209 -19.26 -21.22 5.76
C ARG A 209 -17.86 -21.74 5.48
N GLY A 210 -17.20 -21.23 4.44
CA GLY A 210 -15.83 -21.56 4.09
C GLY A 210 -14.84 -21.19 5.20
N ILE A 211 -14.84 -19.95 5.67
CA ILE A 211 -13.90 -19.49 6.70
C ILE A 211 -14.17 -20.16 8.07
N ILE A 212 -15.43 -20.44 8.41
CA ILE A 212 -15.79 -21.24 9.59
C ILE A 212 -15.21 -22.66 9.47
N ARG A 213 -15.35 -23.29 8.31
CA ARG A 213 -14.77 -24.62 8.07
C ARG A 213 -13.26 -24.63 8.16
N TYR A 214 -12.60 -23.59 7.61
CA TYR A 214 -11.15 -23.42 7.71
C TYR A 214 -10.71 -23.39 9.18
N ALA A 215 -11.33 -22.56 10.02
CA ALA A 215 -11.04 -22.45 11.45
C ALA A 215 -11.24 -23.78 12.18
N ASN A 216 -12.35 -24.49 11.93
CA ASN A 216 -12.62 -25.79 12.54
C ASN A 216 -11.56 -26.86 12.18
N ARG A 217 -10.99 -26.84 10.97
CA ARG A 217 -9.88 -27.73 10.59
C ARG A 217 -8.60 -27.44 11.38
N TYR A 218 -8.35 -26.17 11.72
CA TYR A 218 -7.25 -25.82 12.64
C TYR A 218 -7.51 -26.28 14.07
N ALA A 219 -8.78 -26.28 14.53
CA ALA A 219 -9.12 -26.86 15.81
C ALA A 219 -8.89 -28.38 15.83
N ASP A 220 -9.33 -29.11 14.78
CA ASP A 220 -9.09 -30.55 14.63
C ASP A 220 -7.58 -30.89 14.70
N GLU A 221 -6.74 -30.12 14.00
CA GLU A 221 -5.28 -30.35 13.99
C GLU A 221 -4.64 -29.99 15.33
N ALA A 222 -5.07 -28.89 15.97
CA ALA A 222 -4.56 -28.50 17.29
C ALA A 222 -4.91 -29.55 18.37
N GLU A 223 -6.12 -30.13 18.39
CA GLU A 223 -6.51 -31.25 19.27
C GLU A 223 -5.63 -32.46 19.03
N LYS A 224 -5.41 -32.84 17.77
CA LYS A 224 -4.55 -33.96 17.40
C LYS A 224 -3.11 -33.74 17.86
N LEU A 225 -2.54 -32.56 17.61
CA LEU A 225 -1.18 -32.23 18.05
C LEU A 225 -1.07 -32.20 19.58
N SER A 226 -2.07 -31.69 20.30
CA SER A 226 -2.10 -31.71 21.76
C SER A 226 -2.06 -33.13 22.32
N ALA A 227 -2.76 -34.07 21.71
CA ALA A 227 -2.76 -35.48 22.14
C ALA A 227 -1.40 -36.19 21.92
N LEU A 228 -0.56 -35.67 21.04
CA LEU A 228 0.78 -36.20 20.73
C LEU A 228 1.90 -35.44 21.47
N GLU A 229 1.61 -34.27 22.02
CA GLU A 229 2.58 -33.40 22.67
C GLU A 229 2.98 -33.94 24.06
N THR A 230 4.27 -33.93 24.34
CA THR A 230 4.84 -34.45 25.60
C THR A 230 5.04 -33.35 26.64
N ASP A 231 5.18 -32.09 26.22
CA ASP A 231 5.20 -30.93 27.12
C ASP A 231 3.76 -30.59 27.55
N PRO A 232 3.41 -30.74 28.83
CA PRO A 232 2.06 -30.47 29.30
C PRO A 232 1.65 -29.00 29.11
N THR A 233 2.60 -28.07 29.14
CA THR A 233 2.34 -26.65 28.90
C THR A 233 1.93 -26.44 27.44
N ARG A 234 2.70 -26.99 26.50
CA ARG A 234 2.39 -26.88 25.09
C ARG A 234 1.11 -27.62 24.71
N ALA A 235 0.87 -28.79 25.31
CA ALA A 235 -0.37 -29.54 25.10
C ALA A 235 -1.60 -28.71 25.54
N ALA A 236 -1.53 -28.02 26.69
CA ALA A 236 -2.61 -27.14 27.16
C ALA A 236 -2.79 -25.91 26.24
N GLU A 237 -1.73 -25.33 25.70
CA GLU A 237 -1.79 -24.25 24.73
C GLU A 237 -2.50 -24.69 23.43
N LEU A 238 -2.14 -25.87 22.90
CA LEU A 238 -2.78 -26.43 21.70
C LEU A 238 -4.28 -26.67 21.92
N LEU A 239 -4.70 -27.16 23.10
CA LEU A 239 -6.11 -27.25 23.45
C LEU A 239 -6.78 -25.90 23.50
N ARG A 240 -6.11 -24.88 24.04
CA ARG A 240 -6.64 -23.50 24.04
C ARG A 240 -6.83 -22.96 22.64
N ILE A 241 -5.85 -23.20 21.74
CA ILE A 241 -5.96 -22.87 20.31
C ILE A 241 -7.16 -23.57 19.70
N ALA A 242 -7.38 -24.86 19.96
CA ALA A 242 -8.51 -25.60 19.45
C ALA A 242 -9.84 -24.99 19.91
N VAL A 243 -9.97 -24.69 21.22
CA VAL A 243 -11.17 -24.02 21.78
C VAL A 243 -11.43 -22.68 21.11
N ASN A 244 -10.41 -21.86 20.93
CA ASN A 244 -10.53 -20.57 20.23
C ASN A 244 -11.01 -20.78 18.78
N CYS A 245 -10.39 -21.68 18.02
CA CYS A 245 -10.74 -21.96 16.63
C CYS A 245 -12.13 -22.59 16.43
N ARG A 246 -12.67 -23.28 17.45
CA ARG A 246 -14.07 -23.77 17.46
C ARG A 246 -15.06 -22.62 17.65
N HIS A 247 -14.70 -21.57 18.35
CA HIS A 247 -15.57 -20.46 18.66
C HIS A 247 -15.50 -19.37 17.60
N VAL A 248 -14.30 -18.92 17.27
CA VAL A 248 -14.09 -17.86 16.26
C VAL A 248 -13.57 -18.46 14.94
N PRO A 249 -13.97 -17.92 13.77
CA PRO A 249 -14.71 -16.67 13.57
C PRO A 249 -16.24 -16.86 13.45
N GLU A 250 -16.80 -18.04 13.77
CA GLU A 250 -18.25 -18.29 13.68
C GLU A 250 -19.02 -17.35 14.62
N GLN A 251 -18.60 -17.29 15.89
CA GLN A 251 -19.22 -16.47 16.92
C GLN A 251 -18.39 -15.22 17.22
N PRO A 252 -19.00 -14.14 17.75
CA PRO A 252 -18.26 -12.99 18.30
C PRO A 252 -17.20 -13.40 19.32
N PRO A 253 -16.01 -12.76 19.33
CA PRO A 253 -14.98 -13.10 20.31
C PRO A 253 -15.41 -12.72 21.72
N ARG A 254 -15.03 -13.54 22.70
CA ARG A 254 -15.31 -13.33 24.12
C ARG A 254 -14.12 -12.79 24.89
N THR A 255 -12.91 -13.02 24.37
CA THR A 255 -11.65 -12.68 25.02
C THR A 255 -10.71 -11.99 24.04
N PHE A 256 -9.70 -11.30 24.59
CA PHE A 256 -8.63 -10.69 23.78
C PHE A 256 -7.93 -11.72 22.89
N TYR A 257 -7.67 -12.93 23.39
CA TYR A 257 -7.04 -13.97 22.59
C TYR A 257 -7.93 -14.44 21.42
N GLU A 258 -9.23 -14.63 21.67
CA GLU A 258 -10.18 -14.96 20.61
C GLU A 258 -10.27 -13.85 19.57
N ALA A 259 -10.26 -12.57 19.99
CA ALA A 259 -10.28 -11.43 19.07
C ALA A 259 -9.04 -11.40 18.18
N MET A 260 -7.84 -11.69 18.72
CA MET A 260 -6.61 -11.81 17.95
C MET A 260 -6.67 -12.94 16.93
N GLN A 261 -7.18 -14.12 17.31
CA GLN A 261 -7.33 -15.27 16.41
C GLN A 261 -8.37 -14.99 15.33
N PHE A 262 -9.50 -14.34 15.68
CA PHE A 262 -10.53 -13.95 14.71
C PHE A 262 -9.96 -13.01 13.66
N LEU A 263 -9.28 -11.94 14.10
CA LEU A 263 -8.64 -10.97 13.20
C LEU A 263 -7.72 -11.69 12.20
N TRP A 264 -6.89 -12.62 12.67
CA TRP A 264 -5.96 -13.33 11.80
C TRP A 264 -6.69 -14.24 10.79
N PHE A 265 -7.78 -14.91 11.15
CA PHE A 265 -8.58 -15.69 10.20
C PHE A 265 -9.20 -14.82 9.10
N VAL A 266 -9.63 -13.60 9.42
CA VAL A 266 -10.11 -12.65 8.40
C VAL A 266 -8.99 -12.22 7.45
N GLN A 267 -7.77 -11.98 7.99
CA GLN A 267 -6.59 -11.69 7.15
C GLN A 267 -6.30 -12.85 6.20
N VAL A 268 -6.22 -14.08 6.70
CA VAL A 268 -6.02 -15.27 5.86
C VAL A 268 -7.12 -15.40 4.80
N GLY A 269 -8.38 -15.21 5.20
CA GLY A 269 -9.51 -15.26 4.27
C GLY A 269 -9.40 -14.23 3.15
N GLY A 270 -9.06 -12.99 3.47
CA GLY A 270 -8.84 -11.93 2.48
C GLY A 270 -7.68 -12.25 1.53
N ILE A 271 -6.57 -12.78 2.07
CA ILE A 271 -5.41 -13.18 1.25
C ILE A 271 -5.79 -14.32 0.30
N LEU A 272 -6.47 -15.35 0.79
CA LEU A 272 -6.89 -16.50 -0.02
C LEU A 272 -7.93 -16.11 -1.07
N SER A 273 -8.77 -15.10 -0.80
CA SER A 273 -9.79 -14.66 -1.77
C SER A 273 -9.19 -13.99 -2.99
N GLU A 274 -8.18 -13.13 -2.84
CA GLU A 274 -7.71 -12.30 -3.95
C GLU A 274 -6.22 -11.92 -3.96
N ASN A 275 -5.42 -12.31 -2.93
CA ASN A 275 -4.03 -11.85 -2.76
C ASN A 275 -3.91 -10.31 -2.88
N PRO A 276 -4.60 -9.53 -2.02
CA PRO A 276 -4.83 -8.11 -2.23
C PRO A 276 -3.56 -7.27 -2.12
N LEU A 277 -3.54 -6.08 -2.75
CA LEU A 277 -2.47 -5.11 -2.56
C LEU A 277 -2.38 -4.65 -1.10
N SER A 278 -3.53 -4.45 -0.46
CA SER A 278 -3.60 -3.96 0.92
C SER A 278 -4.81 -4.55 1.65
N LEU A 279 -4.57 -5.15 2.80
CA LEU A 279 -5.59 -5.65 3.71
C LEU A 279 -5.27 -5.15 5.11
N ASN A 280 -5.97 -4.10 5.53
CA ASN A 280 -5.59 -3.32 6.70
C ASN A 280 -6.35 -3.75 7.94
N PRO A 281 -5.66 -3.97 9.08
CA PRO A 281 -6.33 -4.15 10.37
C PRO A 281 -7.09 -2.91 10.87
N GLY A 282 -6.82 -1.74 10.30
CA GLY A 282 -7.49 -0.50 10.65
C GLY A 282 -7.13 0.03 12.03
N ARG A 283 -8.13 0.53 12.77
CA ARG A 283 -8.00 1.13 14.11
C ARG A 283 -7.85 0.06 15.20
N PHE A 284 -6.75 -0.71 15.14
CA PHE A 284 -6.48 -1.89 15.95
C PHE A 284 -6.63 -1.63 17.46
N ASP A 285 -6.08 -0.54 17.97
CA ASP A 285 -6.15 -0.19 19.39
C ASP A 285 -7.59 0.08 19.86
N GLN A 286 -8.48 0.59 18.99
CA GLN A 286 -9.83 0.96 19.37
C GLN A 286 -10.76 -0.24 19.55
N TYR A 287 -10.67 -1.26 18.69
CA TYR A 287 -11.55 -2.43 18.79
C TYR A 287 -10.96 -3.56 19.65
N MET A 288 -9.65 -3.55 19.92
CA MET A 288 -8.98 -4.54 20.76
C MET A 288 -8.97 -4.17 22.26
N ASP A 289 -8.86 -2.88 22.57
CA ASP A 289 -8.75 -2.40 23.95
C ASP A 289 -9.91 -2.82 24.87
N PRO A 290 -11.19 -2.81 24.44
CA PRO A 290 -12.29 -3.29 25.28
C PRO A 290 -12.13 -4.74 25.75
N TYR A 291 -11.60 -5.63 24.92
CA TYR A 291 -11.32 -7.02 25.27
C TYR A 291 -10.12 -7.14 26.20
N TYR A 292 -9.07 -6.33 25.97
CA TYR A 292 -7.91 -6.27 26.85
C TYR A 292 -8.31 -5.83 28.26
N GLU A 293 -9.02 -4.71 28.37
CA GLU A 293 -9.47 -4.20 29.68
C GLU A 293 -10.36 -5.20 30.40
N GLN A 294 -11.32 -5.81 29.67
CA GLN A 294 -12.22 -6.81 30.24
C GLN A 294 -11.44 -7.98 30.84
N ASP A 295 -10.52 -8.58 30.08
CA ASP A 295 -9.81 -9.80 30.44
C ASP A 295 -8.78 -9.55 31.55
N VAL A 296 -8.10 -8.40 31.56
CA VAL A 296 -7.19 -8.00 32.65
C VAL A 296 -7.97 -7.76 33.95
N ARG A 297 -9.10 -7.06 33.85
CA ARG A 297 -9.96 -6.82 35.04
C ARG A 297 -10.53 -8.12 35.63
N ALA A 298 -10.84 -9.08 34.76
CA ALA A 298 -11.34 -10.41 35.18
C ALA A 298 -10.22 -11.36 35.67
N GLY A 299 -8.94 -10.97 35.53
CA GLY A 299 -7.79 -11.82 35.87
C GLY A 299 -7.57 -12.99 34.91
N ILE A 300 -8.17 -12.94 33.71
CA ILE A 300 -8.06 -13.97 32.69
C ILE A 300 -6.75 -13.77 31.85
N LEU A 301 -6.33 -12.53 31.71
CA LEU A 301 -5.19 -12.11 30.91
C LEU A 301 -4.20 -11.29 31.73
N THR A 302 -2.92 -11.61 31.63
CA THR A 302 -1.87 -10.72 32.17
C THR A 302 -1.38 -9.77 31.10
N PRO A 303 -0.92 -8.54 31.44
CA PRO A 303 -0.33 -7.61 30.47
C PRO A 303 0.83 -8.21 29.68
N ASP A 304 1.68 -9.03 30.31
CA ASP A 304 2.82 -9.68 29.65
C ASP A 304 2.35 -10.71 28.60
N PHE A 305 1.32 -11.50 28.91
CA PHE A 305 0.79 -12.45 27.94
C PHE A 305 0.00 -11.74 26.82
N ALA A 306 -0.67 -10.62 27.10
CA ALA A 306 -1.28 -9.78 26.10
C ALA A 306 -0.21 -9.26 25.10
N GLN A 307 0.93 -8.77 25.60
CA GLN A 307 2.04 -8.34 24.77
C GLN A 307 2.59 -9.51 23.92
N GLU A 308 2.75 -10.71 24.48
CA GLU A 308 3.21 -11.89 23.73
C GLU A 308 2.25 -12.27 22.60
N LEU A 309 0.94 -12.13 22.79
CA LEU A 309 -0.06 -12.34 21.74
C LEU A 309 0.05 -11.28 20.63
N VAL A 310 0.28 -10.01 20.98
CA VAL A 310 0.51 -8.94 20.00
C VAL A 310 1.80 -9.23 19.21
N ASP A 311 2.89 -9.59 19.87
CA ASP A 311 4.17 -9.94 19.23
C ASP A 311 4.02 -11.14 18.29
N ALA A 312 3.26 -12.16 18.71
CA ALA A 312 2.95 -13.32 17.85
C ALA A 312 2.17 -12.91 16.60
N LEU A 313 1.20 -12.02 16.71
CA LEU A 313 0.45 -11.49 15.57
C LEU A 313 1.35 -10.69 14.63
N TRP A 314 2.30 -9.88 15.14
CA TRP A 314 3.26 -9.14 14.31
C TRP A 314 4.09 -10.09 13.43
N LEU A 315 4.52 -11.22 13.99
CA LEU A 315 5.25 -12.22 13.22
C LEU A 315 4.36 -12.88 12.14
N LYS A 316 3.10 -13.16 12.45
CA LYS A 316 2.13 -13.71 11.48
C LYS A 316 1.93 -12.80 10.27
N TYR A 317 1.83 -11.49 10.46
CA TYR A 317 1.69 -10.55 9.36
C TYR A 317 2.83 -10.61 8.35
N SER A 318 4.03 -10.97 8.77
CA SER A 318 5.20 -11.06 7.90
C SER A 318 5.32 -12.40 7.14
N GLU A 319 4.53 -13.42 7.48
CA GLU A 319 4.57 -14.75 6.84
C GLU A 319 3.97 -14.75 5.43
N TRP A 320 3.00 -13.88 5.17
CA TRP A 320 2.48 -13.69 3.83
C TRP A 320 3.46 -12.93 2.95
N VAL A 321 3.67 -13.44 1.75
CA VAL A 321 4.51 -12.80 0.75
C VAL A 321 3.67 -12.50 -0.48
N TRP A 322 3.58 -11.22 -0.82
CA TRP A 322 2.85 -10.79 -2.01
C TRP A 322 3.59 -11.21 -3.27
N THR A 323 2.95 -12.07 -4.07
CA THR A 323 3.53 -12.62 -5.30
C THR A 323 3.17 -11.71 -6.46
N ILE A 324 4.18 -11.08 -7.06
CA ILE A 324 4.02 -10.01 -8.06
C ILE A 324 5.00 -10.15 -9.22
N SER A 325 4.66 -9.56 -10.38
CA SER A 325 5.53 -9.49 -11.55
C SER A 325 6.80 -8.67 -11.26
N ALA A 326 7.84 -8.85 -12.05
CA ALA A 326 9.07 -8.07 -11.95
C ALA A 326 8.81 -6.56 -12.12
N ASN A 327 7.90 -6.19 -13.03
CA ASN A 327 7.51 -4.80 -13.19
C ASN A 327 6.86 -4.24 -11.92
N THR A 328 5.84 -4.92 -11.37
CA THR A 328 5.21 -4.48 -10.12
C THR A 328 6.21 -4.46 -8.95
N ALA A 329 7.17 -5.40 -8.89
CA ALA A 329 8.21 -5.42 -7.86
C ALA A 329 9.14 -4.18 -7.92
N ASP A 330 9.38 -3.61 -9.10
CA ASP A 330 10.12 -2.35 -9.24
C ASP A 330 9.35 -1.16 -8.62
N TYR A 331 8.00 -1.18 -8.70
CA TYR A 331 7.14 -0.13 -8.12
C TYR A 331 6.85 -0.33 -6.62
N PHE A 332 6.88 -1.58 -6.12
CA PHE A 332 6.54 -1.97 -4.75
C PHE A 332 7.64 -2.83 -4.12
N ALA A 333 8.89 -2.41 -4.22
CA ALA A 333 10.06 -3.18 -3.86
C ALA A 333 10.10 -3.65 -2.40
N GLY A 334 10.54 -4.88 -2.15
CA GLY A 334 10.84 -5.41 -0.82
C GLY A 334 9.75 -6.31 -0.23
N TYR A 335 9.02 -7.04 -1.06
CA TYR A 335 7.94 -7.97 -0.68
C TYR A 335 6.80 -7.32 0.10
N ASN A 336 6.55 -6.06 -0.15
CA ASN A 336 5.66 -5.27 0.66
C ASN A 336 4.20 -5.47 0.22
N GLN A 337 3.46 -6.14 1.06
CA GLN A 337 2.00 -6.13 1.09
C GLN A 337 1.56 -5.15 2.17
N PHE A 338 0.70 -4.23 1.83
CA PHE A 338 0.31 -3.18 2.76
C PHE A 338 -0.73 -3.67 3.75
N GLN A 339 -0.28 -4.16 4.91
CA GLN A 339 -1.12 -4.52 6.06
C GLN A 339 -0.96 -3.44 7.13
N ASN A 340 -1.49 -2.25 6.85
CA ASN A 340 -1.24 -1.10 7.70
C ASN A 340 -2.21 -1.02 8.87
N LEU A 341 -1.67 -0.88 10.06
CA LEU A 341 -2.36 -0.78 11.33
C LEU A 341 -2.25 0.66 11.83
N THR A 342 -3.36 1.22 12.29
CA THR A 342 -3.43 2.63 12.72
C THR A 342 -3.79 2.72 14.20
N VAL A 343 -3.04 3.52 14.95
CA VAL A 343 -3.25 3.71 16.40
C VAL A 343 -3.27 5.20 16.79
N GLY A 344 -3.82 5.51 17.94
CA GLY A 344 -3.93 6.88 18.48
C GLY A 344 -4.97 7.75 17.76
N GLY A 345 -4.83 9.06 17.86
CA GLY A 345 -5.76 10.03 17.28
C GLY A 345 -7.09 10.16 18.01
N LYS A 346 -8.05 10.85 17.41
CA LYS A 346 -9.39 11.02 17.98
C LYS A 346 -10.27 9.79 17.70
N THR A 347 -11.12 9.44 18.66
CA THR A 347 -12.22 8.49 18.50
C THR A 347 -13.35 9.10 17.66
N ARG A 348 -14.37 8.31 17.29
CA ARG A 348 -15.59 8.82 16.60
C ARG A 348 -16.27 9.93 17.39
N SER A 349 -16.26 9.85 18.74
CA SER A 349 -16.83 10.87 19.61
C SER A 349 -15.93 12.10 19.83
N GLY A 350 -14.72 12.11 19.24
CA GLY A 350 -13.78 13.23 19.35
C GLY A 350 -12.92 13.23 20.62
N GLN A 351 -12.94 12.14 21.42
CA GLN A 351 -12.06 11.95 22.57
C GLN A 351 -10.67 11.47 22.14
N ASP A 352 -9.68 11.57 23.00
CA ASP A 352 -8.39 10.93 22.78
C ASP A 352 -8.54 9.41 22.71
N GLY A 353 -7.95 8.79 21.68
CA GLY A 353 -8.00 7.36 21.41
C GLY A 353 -6.80 6.58 21.94
N THR A 354 -5.84 7.22 22.60
CA THR A 354 -4.65 6.57 23.15
C THR A 354 -5.03 5.64 24.31
N ASN A 355 -4.59 4.38 24.25
CA ASN A 355 -4.93 3.35 25.24
C ASN A 355 -3.77 2.34 25.40
N PRO A 356 -3.82 1.37 26.33
CA PRO A 356 -2.76 0.39 26.54
C PRO A 356 -2.36 -0.39 25.27
N VAL A 357 -3.33 -0.75 24.42
CA VAL A 357 -3.06 -1.49 23.18
C VAL A 357 -2.30 -0.64 22.17
N THR A 358 -2.46 0.69 22.17
CA THR A 358 -1.63 1.64 21.40
C THR A 358 -0.14 1.43 21.67
N PHE A 359 0.24 1.37 22.96
CA PHE A 359 1.62 1.19 23.37
C PHE A 359 2.14 -0.24 23.12
N MET A 360 1.27 -1.26 23.26
CA MET A 360 1.63 -2.64 22.90
C MET A 360 1.98 -2.78 21.42
N ALA A 361 1.21 -2.14 20.53
CA ALA A 361 1.48 -2.13 19.10
C ALA A 361 2.83 -1.46 18.75
N MET A 362 3.14 -0.32 19.38
CA MET A 362 4.43 0.35 19.22
C MET A 362 5.59 -0.53 19.73
N LYS A 363 5.42 -1.17 20.89
CA LYS A 363 6.44 -2.05 21.47
C LYS A 363 6.66 -3.30 20.61
N ALA A 364 5.61 -3.94 20.12
CA ALA A 364 5.75 -5.07 19.21
C ALA A 364 6.52 -4.69 17.92
N THR A 365 6.26 -3.51 17.36
CA THR A 365 6.99 -2.99 16.19
C THR A 365 8.49 -2.80 16.49
N GLU A 366 8.84 -2.26 17.65
CA GLU A 366 10.22 -2.10 18.09
C GLU A 366 10.93 -3.43 18.30
N GLU A 367 10.27 -4.38 18.97
CA GLU A 367 10.87 -5.62 19.46
C GLU A 367 10.91 -6.73 18.40
N CYS A 368 9.84 -6.91 17.60
CA CYS A 368 9.78 -7.96 16.57
C CYS A 368 10.65 -7.65 15.36
N LYS A 369 10.86 -6.36 15.03
CA LYS A 369 11.67 -5.91 13.87
C LYS A 369 11.26 -6.56 12.56
N THR A 370 9.97 -6.67 12.35
CA THR A 370 9.39 -7.16 11.10
C THR A 370 8.97 -6.00 10.20
N HIS A 371 8.88 -6.23 8.89
CA HIS A 371 8.43 -5.20 7.95
C HIS A 371 6.90 -5.06 7.92
N GLN A 372 6.18 -6.07 8.43
CA GLN A 372 4.74 -6.07 8.60
C GLN A 372 4.36 -6.46 10.04
N PRO A 373 3.20 -5.95 10.53
CA PRO A 373 2.31 -4.97 9.89
C PRO A 373 2.98 -3.59 9.79
N GLY A 374 2.56 -2.78 8.80
CA GLY A 374 2.88 -1.36 8.79
C GLY A 374 2.24 -0.68 10.01
N LEU A 375 2.96 0.20 10.70
CA LEU A 375 2.42 0.97 11.82
C LEU A 375 2.30 2.45 11.47
N SER A 376 1.08 2.97 11.53
CA SER A 376 0.74 4.38 11.42
C SER A 376 0.24 4.92 12.75
N VAL A 377 0.70 6.12 13.12
CA VAL A 377 0.21 6.83 14.29
C VAL A 377 -0.51 8.11 13.88
N ARG A 378 -1.64 8.40 14.53
CA ARG A 378 -2.39 9.63 14.33
C ARG A 378 -2.08 10.60 15.46
N VAL A 379 -1.39 11.69 15.14
CA VAL A 379 -0.98 12.73 16.09
C VAL A 379 -1.97 13.88 16.03
N GLN A 380 -2.53 14.24 17.18
CA GLN A 380 -3.39 15.39 17.39
C GLN A 380 -2.65 16.49 18.17
N ALA A 381 -3.10 17.73 18.08
CA ALA A 381 -2.42 18.85 18.73
C ALA A 381 -2.40 18.73 20.26
N ASP A 382 -3.42 18.11 20.85
CA ASP A 382 -3.61 17.87 22.28
C ASP A 382 -3.34 16.42 22.71
N CYS A 383 -2.54 15.66 21.92
CA CYS A 383 -2.22 14.27 22.28
C CYS A 383 -1.43 14.20 23.61
N PRO A 384 -1.59 13.10 24.38
CA PRO A 384 -0.82 12.89 25.59
C PRO A 384 0.68 12.97 25.35
N ARG A 385 1.42 13.59 26.28
CA ARG A 385 2.88 13.67 26.17
C ARG A 385 3.53 12.30 26.09
N GLU A 386 3.03 11.34 26.87
CA GLU A 386 3.50 9.97 26.88
C GLU A 386 3.40 9.31 25.49
N PHE A 387 2.29 9.56 24.77
CA PHE A 387 2.12 9.09 23.40
C PHE A 387 3.17 9.68 22.47
N MET A 388 3.39 11.00 22.55
CA MET A 388 4.39 11.67 21.70
C MET A 388 5.84 11.22 22.03
N ASP A 389 6.14 11.00 23.31
CA ASP A 389 7.42 10.46 23.76
C ASP A 389 7.64 9.03 23.22
N ALA A 390 6.59 8.18 23.18
CA ALA A 390 6.65 6.84 22.59
C ALA A 390 6.85 6.88 21.06
N VAL A 391 6.15 7.78 20.36
CA VAL A 391 6.29 7.97 18.91
C VAL A 391 7.73 8.35 18.56
N THR A 392 8.29 9.37 19.21
CA THR A 392 9.66 9.84 18.94
C THR A 392 10.73 8.84 19.38
N HIS A 393 10.46 8.07 20.46
CA HIS A 393 11.33 6.96 20.84
C HIS A 393 11.36 5.90 19.73
N LEU A 394 10.20 5.46 19.20
CA LEU A 394 10.14 4.46 18.14
C LEU A 394 10.89 4.93 16.87
N VAL A 395 10.77 6.21 16.48
CA VAL A 395 11.56 6.79 15.38
C VAL A 395 13.06 6.63 15.67
N SER A 396 13.51 6.86 16.91
CA SER A 396 14.94 6.79 17.29
C SER A 396 15.52 5.38 17.24
N THR A 397 14.70 4.33 17.20
CA THR A 397 15.18 2.93 17.07
C THR A 397 15.75 2.61 15.68
N GLY A 398 15.53 3.47 14.69
CA GLY A 398 16.06 3.29 13.33
C GLY A 398 15.30 2.25 12.48
N THR A 399 14.20 1.71 12.97
CA THR A 399 13.36 0.74 12.21
C THR A 399 12.59 1.37 11.06
N GLY A 400 12.58 2.71 10.95
CA GLY A 400 11.80 3.46 9.99
C GLY A 400 10.30 3.55 10.32
N PHE A 401 9.88 3.06 11.48
CA PHE A 401 8.54 3.20 12.04
C PHE A 401 8.49 4.29 13.13
N PRO A 402 7.29 4.84 13.37
CA PRO A 402 6.04 4.70 12.63
C PRO A 402 5.93 5.66 11.44
N ALA A 403 4.92 5.47 10.58
CA ALA A 403 4.42 6.55 9.73
C ALA A 403 3.60 7.51 10.62
N ILE A 404 3.85 8.82 10.52
CA ILE A 404 3.26 9.81 11.43
C ILE A 404 2.31 10.72 10.65
N HIS A 405 1.05 10.75 11.06
CA HIS A 405 -0.02 11.44 10.34
C HIS A 405 -0.68 12.50 11.22
N SER A 406 -1.03 13.63 10.62
CA SER A 406 -1.86 14.65 11.26
C SER A 406 -3.31 14.20 11.36
N ASP A 407 -3.81 14.05 12.58
CA ASP A 407 -5.19 13.65 12.83
C ASP A 407 -6.21 14.65 12.24
N SER A 408 -5.95 15.95 12.41
CA SER A 408 -6.84 17.02 11.95
C SER A 408 -6.85 17.19 10.42
N VAL A 409 -5.68 17.07 9.76
CA VAL A 409 -5.60 17.17 8.31
C VAL A 409 -6.26 15.95 7.67
N GLY A 410 -6.02 14.74 8.20
CA GLY A 410 -6.69 13.52 7.74
C GLY A 410 -8.21 13.60 7.87
N TYR A 411 -8.70 14.12 8.98
CA TYR A 411 -10.13 14.39 9.18
C TYR A 411 -10.68 15.34 8.08
N GLN A 412 -9.98 16.44 7.80
CA GLN A 412 -10.39 17.39 6.77
C GLN A 412 -10.36 16.79 5.35
N MET A 413 -9.34 15.95 5.04
CA MET A 413 -9.26 15.24 3.77
C MET A 413 -10.50 14.37 3.52
N LEU A 414 -10.99 13.64 4.54
CA LEU A 414 -12.18 12.81 4.39
C LEU A 414 -13.47 13.61 4.33
N LEU A 415 -13.56 14.72 5.05
CA LEU A 415 -14.69 15.66 4.87
C LEU A 415 -14.75 16.18 3.42
N ASN A 416 -13.60 16.53 2.84
CA ASN A 416 -13.50 16.98 1.46
C ASN A 416 -13.84 15.85 0.46
N ALA A 417 -13.62 14.60 0.83
CA ALA A 417 -14.02 13.41 0.06
C ALA A 417 -15.49 13.02 0.25
N GLY A 418 -16.26 13.75 1.09
CA GLY A 418 -17.71 13.56 1.26
C GLY A 418 -18.15 12.65 2.40
N TYR A 419 -17.25 12.31 3.35
CA TYR A 419 -17.63 11.54 4.54
C TYR A 419 -18.43 12.38 5.54
N ALA A 420 -19.33 11.71 6.26
CA ALA A 420 -19.97 12.30 7.42
C ALA A 420 -18.92 12.59 8.53
N PRO A 421 -19.10 13.65 9.35
CA PRO A 421 -18.08 14.06 10.33
C PRO A 421 -17.64 12.97 11.30
N GLU A 422 -18.56 12.15 11.79
CA GLU A 422 -18.26 11.04 12.71
C GLU A 422 -17.47 9.91 12.03
N ASP A 423 -17.78 9.60 10.78
CA ASP A 423 -17.10 8.60 9.98
C ASP A 423 -15.72 9.11 9.51
N ALA A 424 -15.63 10.40 9.20
CA ALA A 424 -14.37 11.07 8.90
C ALA A 424 -13.40 11.04 10.10
N ARG A 425 -13.89 11.15 11.37
CA ARG A 425 -13.03 11.02 12.56
C ARG A 425 -12.49 9.59 12.75
N ASP A 426 -13.20 8.59 12.27
CA ASP A 426 -12.82 7.18 12.43
C ASP A 426 -11.87 6.69 11.33
N TRP A 427 -11.14 7.57 10.70
CA TRP A 427 -10.24 7.21 9.62
C TRP A 427 -9.08 6.33 10.08
N ASN A 428 -8.65 5.45 9.21
CA ASN A 428 -7.39 4.72 9.28
C ASN A 428 -6.58 4.93 8.01
N ASN A 429 -5.30 4.67 8.11
CA ASN A 429 -4.43 4.66 6.97
C ASN A 429 -4.55 3.33 6.22
N CYS A 430 -4.65 3.40 4.90
CA CYS A 430 -4.64 2.28 3.99
C CYS A 430 -3.37 2.33 3.16
N GLY A 431 -2.60 1.27 3.13
CA GLY A 431 -1.33 1.26 2.43
C GLY A 431 -0.32 2.26 3.01
N CYS A 432 0.20 3.17 2.17
CA CYS A 432 1.24 4.13 2.57
C CYS A 432 0.69 5.34 3.32
N VAL A 433 -0.22 6.07 2.70
CA VAL A 433 -0.76 7.35 3.19
C VAL A 433 -2.21 7.59 2.78
N VAL A 434 -2.87 6.62 2.14
CA VAL A 434 -4.26 6.78 1.73
C VAL A 434 -5.19 6.67 2.91
N LEU A 435 -6.19 7.53 2.95
CA LEU A 435 -7.17 7.57 4.03
C LEU A 435 -8.46 6.91 3.61
N HIS A 436 -8.97 6.06 4.46
CA HIS A 436 -10.33 5.58 4.41
C HIS A 436 -10.81 5.14 5.81
N ASN A 437 -11.98 4.52 5.88
CA ASN A 437 -12.44 3.85 7.08
C ASN A 437 -13.04 2.48 6.73
N ARG A 438 -13.48 1.74 7.74
CA ARG A 438 -14.08 0.41 7.62
C ARG A 438 -15.39 0.32 6.83
N LYS A 439 -15.97 1.46 6.39
CA LYS A 439 -17.19 1.55 5.57
C LYS A 439 -16.89 1.86 4.11
N THR A 440 -15.62 1.80 3.72
CA THR A 440 -15.15 2.27 2.42
C THR A 440 -14.89 1.09 1.49
N GLY A 441 -15.46 1.16 0.30
CA GLY A 441 -15.02 0.43 -0.88
C GLY A 441 -14.11 1.33 -1.71
N GLU A 442 -12.88 0.89 -2.01
CA GLU A 442 -11.87 1.79 -2.49
C GLU A 442 -10.93 1.22 -3.57
N TRP A 443 -10.34 2.15 -4.32
CA TRP A 443 -9.34 1.91 -5.37
C TRP A 443 -8.11 2.81 -5.16
N THR A 444 -7.36 2.60 -4.08
CA THR A 444 -6.07 3.28 -3.89
C THR A 444 -5.04 2.82 -4.91
N ALA A 445 -4.01 3.63 -5.13
CA ALA A 445 -2.92 3.35 -6.06
C ALA A 445 -3.43 2.82 -7.42
N ALA A 446 -4.53 3.38 -7.92
CA ALA A 446 -5.12 2.96 -9.19
C ALA A 446 -4.16 3.15 -10.35
N VAL A 447 -3.46 4.30 -10.35
CA VAL A 447 -2.47 4.66 -11.37
C VAL A 447 -1.34 5.47 -10.73
N ASN A 448 -0.10 5.20 -11.14
CA ASN A 448 1.05 6.07 -10.96
C ASN A 448 1.31 6.85 -12.26
N MET A 449 1.33 8.19 -12.21
CA MET A 449 1.50 9.06 -13.38
C MET A 449 2.81 9.85 -13.31
N ASN A 450 3.64 9.78 -14.35
CA ASN A 450 4.93 10.47 -14.42
C ASN A 450 4.76 11.93 -14.87
N PHE A 451 4.86 12.87 -13.94
CA PHE A 451 4.77 14.31 -14.23
C PHE A 451 5.92 14.81 -15.11
N GLY A 452 7.12 14.23 -14.94
CA GLY A 452 8.29 14.58 -15.73
C GLY A 452 8.09 14.33 -17.23
N SER A 453 7.39 13.25 -17.58
CA SER A 453 7.09 12.93 -18.98
C SER A 453 6.21 13.99 -19.65
N ALA A 454 5.26 14.58 -18.92
CA ALA A 454 4.45 15.70 -19.44
C ALA A 454 5.34 16.91 -19.82
N LEU A 455 6.33 17.23 -18.99
CA LEU A 455 7.27 18.31 -19.25
C LEU A 455 8.21 17.97 -20.42
N GLU A 456 8.73 16.75 -20.47
CA GLU A 456 9.56 16.26 -21.59
C GLU A 456 8.81 16.41 -22.92
N TYR A 457 7.55 15.95 -22.97
CA TYR A 457 6.75 16.01 -24.21
C TYR A 457 6.40 17.45 -24.58
N ALA A 458 6.18 18.32 -23.61
CA ALA A 458 5.99 19.75 -23.88
C ALA A 458 7.21 20.39 -24.54
N LEU A 459 8.42 20.04 -24.07
CA LEU A 459 9.66 20.65 -24.58
C LEU A 459 10.22 19.95 -25.83
N ASN A 460 9.83 18.71 -26.09
CA ASN A 460 10.33 17.88 -27.20
C ASN A 460 9.23 17.49 -28.19
N GLN A 461 8.26 18.35 -28.43
CA GLN A 461 7.23 18.22 -29.48
C GLN A 461 6.41 16.92 -29.38
N GLY A 462 6.13 16.43 -28.18
CA GLY A 462 5.39 15.20 -27.91
C GLY A 462 6.21 13.92 -28.09
N VAL A 463 7.52 14.01 -28.30
CA VAL A 463 8.41 12.87 -28.56
C VAL A 463 9.23 12.55 -27.32
N SER A 464 9.33 11.26 -26.97
CA SER A 464 10.18 10.79 -25.88
C SER A 464 11.66 10.92 -26.23
N LEU A 465 12.45 11.49 -25.33
CA LEU A 465 13.92 11.55 -25.45
C LEU A 465 14.56 10.17 -25.29
N MET A 466 13.87 9.23 -24.62
CA MET A 466 14.40 7.88 -24.35
C MET A 466 14.20 6.93 -25.51
N THR A 467 13.05 6.99 -26.19
CA THR A 467 12.68 6.03 -27.26
C THR A 467 12.68 6.65 -28.66
N GLY A 468 12.58 7.97 -28.76
CA GLY A 468 12.41 8.67 -30.03
C GLY A 468 10.99 8.54 -30.60
N GLU A 469 10.07 7.92 -29.91
CA GLU A 469 8.68 7.70 -30.33
C GLU A 469 7.77 8.85 -29.83
N ARG A 470 6.71 9.10 -30.59
CA ARG A 470 5.69 10.06 -30.18
C ARG A 470 4.80 9.47 -29.10
N MET A 471 4.85 10.07 -27.92
CA MET A 471 4.08 9.66 -26.74
C MET A 471 3.06 10.69 -26.28
N GLY A 472 3.28 11.96 -26.62
CA GLY A 472 2.41 13.08 -26.28
C GLY A 472 1.75 13.71 -27.51
N LEU A 473 0.94 14.72 -27.23
CA LEU A 473 0.30 15.55 -28.25
C LEU A 473 1.35 16.35 -29.04
N ASP A 474 1.03 16.69 -30.28
CA ASP A 474 1.85 17.60 -31.06
C ASP A 474 2.05 18.95 -30.38
N GLU A 475 3.29 19.36 -30.21
CA GLU A 475 3.68 20.65 -29.67
C GLU A 475 4.57 21.42 -30.65
N LYS A 476 4.57 22.72 -30.51
CA LYS A 476 5.49 23.59 -31.21
C LYS A 476 6.93 23.35 -30.75
N PRO A 477 7.93 23.56 -31.62
CA PRO A 477 9.33 23.53 -31.21
C PRO A 477 9.58 24.45 -30.01
N ALA A 478 10.42 24.03 -29.08
CA ALA A 478 10.73 24.79 -27.88
C ALA A 478 11.23 26.22 -28.21
N ALA A 479 11.92 26.40 -29.36
CA ALA A 479 12.37 27.70 -29.85
C ALA A 479 11.23 28.73 -30.02
N GLU A 480 9.98 28.29 -30.27
CA GLU A 480 8.81 29.17 -30.39
C GLU A 480 8.16 29.54 -29.07
N MET A 481 8.61 28.97 -27.97
CA MET A 481 8.14 29.27 -26.62
C MET A 481 8.78 30.55 -26.09
N THR A 482 8.27 31.70 -26.53
CA THR A 482 8.87 33.03 -26.28
C THR A 482 8.52 33.62 -24.91
N SER A 483 7.77 32.92 -24.07
CA SER A 483 7.46 33.33 -22.69
C SER A 483 7.28 32.13 -21.79
N PHE A 484 7.49 32.27 -20.48
CA PHE A 484 7.29 31.23 -19.48
C PHE A 484 5.84 30.69 -19.48
N ASN A 485 4.85 31.57 -19.71
CA ASN A 485 3.46 31.15 -19.81
C ASN A 485 3.22 30.19 -20.99
N LYS A 486 3.90 30.36 -22.14
CA LYS A 486 3.80 29.39 -23.25
C LYS A 486 4.37 28.03 -22.87
N VAL A 487 5.46 27.97 -22.10
CA VAL A 487 6.02 26.72 -21.57
C VAL A 487 5.02 26.05 -20.62
N LYS A 488 4.43 26.79 -19.69
CA LYS A 488 3.39 26.25 -18.78
C LYS A 488 2.15 25.76 -19.55
N THR A 489 1.70 26.49 -20.55
CA THR A 489 0.55 26.05 -21.35
C THR A 489 0.82 24.73 -22.07
N ALA A 490 1.99 24.58 -22.69
CA ALA A 490 2.39 23.32 -23.33
C ALA A 490 2.50 22.19 -22.31
N PHE A 491 3.11 22.44 -21.15
CA PHE A 491 3.21 21.48 -20.06
C PHE A 491 1.82 20.99 -19.59
N TYR A 492 0.91 21.90 -19.25
CA TYR A 492 -0.43 21.50 -18.78
C TYR A 492 -1.24 20.76 -19.85
N ARG A 493 -1.10 21.12 -21.12
CA ARG A 493 -1.75 20.39 -22.20
C ARG A 493 -1.29 18.92 -22.30
N GLN A 494 0.00 18.66 -22.15
CA GLN A 494 0.55 17.29 -22.10
C GLN A 494 0.15 16.58 -20.80
N PHE A 495 0.15 17.31 -19.69
CA PHE A 495 -0.26 16.82 -18.39
C PHE A 495 -1.71 16.32 -18.39
N ASP A 496 -2.64 17.13 -18.90
CA ASP A 496 -4.06 16.79 -19.01
C ASP A 496 -4.28 15.57 -19.91
N ASN A 497 -3.47 15.42 -20.95
CA ASN A 497 -3.49 14.22 -21.80
C ASN A 497 -3.09 12.96 -21.03
N LEU A 498 -2.04 13.01 -20.21
CA LEU A 498 -1.65 11.85 -19.36
C LEU A 498 -2.72 11.57 -18.29
N CYS A 499 -3.35 12.59 -17.71
CA CYS A 499 -4.49 12.43 -16.82
C CYS A 499 -5.62 11.64 -17.51
N ARG A 500 -5.99 12.00 -18.73
CA ARG A 500 -7.01 11.30 -19.52
C ARG A 500 -6.70 9.82 -19.72
N HIS A 501 -5.45 9.47 -20.07
CA HIS A 501 -5.06 8.06 -20.23
C HIS A 501 -5.13 7.31 -18.89
N SER A 502 -4.73 7.95 -17.78
CA SER A 502 -4.84 7.38 -16.44
C SER A 502 -6.29 7.05 -16.06
N ILE A 503 -7.23 7.94 -16.41
CA ILE A 503 -8.68 7.71 -16.20
C ILE A 503 -9.19 6.52 -17.02
N ILE A 504 -8.82 6.42 -18.30
CA ILE A 504 -9.24 5.31 -19.19
C ILE A 504 -8.75 3.96 -18.63
N LEU A 505 -7.48 3.86 -18.23
CA LEU A 505 -6.92 2.65 -17.64
C LEU A 505 -7.70 2.21 -16.39
N THR A 506 -8.00 3.17 -15.52
CA THR A 506 -8.70 2.89 -14.25
C THR A 506 -10.14 2.43 -14.49
N VAL A 507 -10.91 3.14 -15.32
CA VAL A 507 -12.31 2.82 -15.60
C VAL A 507 -12.44 1.43 -16.24
N GLU A 508 -11.56 1.08 -17.19
CA GLU A 508 -11.58 -0.26 -17.79
C GLU A 508 -11.19 -1.36 -16.79
N ALA A 509 -10.23 -1.11 -15.92
CA ALA A 509 -9.90 -2.04 -14.85
C ALA A 509 -11.09 -2.23 -13.89
N GLN A 510 -11.74 -1.16 -13.42
CA GLN A 510 -12.92 -1.24 -12.54
C GLN A 510 -14.07 -2.04 -13.16
N ARG A 511 -14.36 -1.82 -14.46
CA ARG A 511 -15.38 -2.58 -15.17
C ARG A 511 -15.10 -4.08 -15.19
N LEU A 512 -13.84 -4.43 -15.47
CA LEU A 512 -13.44 -5.84 -15.53
C LEU A 512 -13.42 -6.51 -14.15
N HIS A 513 -13.04 -5.79 -13.10
CA HIS A 513 -13.16 -6.31 -11.74
C HIS A 513 -14.60 -6.63 -11.39
N ARG A 514 -15.54 -5.74 -11.71
CA ARG A 514 -16.96 -5.96 -11.53
C ARG A 514 -17.46 -7.18 -12.30
N GLU A 515 -17.00 -7.38 -13.54
CA GLU A 515 -17.44 -8.47 -14.40
C GLU A 515 -16.82 -9.84 -14.07
N MET A 516 -15.54 -9.87 -13.65
CA MET A 516 -14.74 -11.09 -13.62
C MET A 516 -14.30 -11.55 -12.24
N VAL A 517 -14.02 -10.61 -11.31
CA VAL A 517 -13.38 -10.91 -10.03
C VAL A 517 -14.11 -10.22 -8.86
N PRO A 518 -15.40 -10.50 -8.64
CA PRO A 518 -16.13 -10.01 -7.47
C PRO A 518 -15.55 -10.57 -6.17
N ARG A 519 -15.84 -9.91 -5.04
CA ARG A 519 -15.16 -10.05 -3.76
C ARG A 519 -16.09 -10.42 -2.61
N PRO A 520 -16.92 -11.48 -2.71
CA PRO A 520 -18.01 -11.76 -1.77
C PRO A 520 -17.54 -11.98 -0.33
N PHE A 521 -16.35 -12.57 -0.10
CA PHE A 521 -15.80 -12.72 1.24
C PHE A 521 -15.50 -11.37 1.89
N LEU A 522 -14.74 -10.49 1.23
CA LEU A 522 -14.40 -9.18 1.77
C LEU A 522 -15.63 -8.27 1.84
N SER A 523 -16.57 -8.37 0.91
CA SER A 523 -17.84 -7.66 0.93
C SER A 523 -18.66 -7.99 2.18
N SER A 524 -18.65 -9.25 2.63
CA SER A 524 -19.32 -9.65 3.88
C SER A 524 -18.69 -9.06 5.15
N CYS A 525 -17.46 -8.56 5.05
CA CYS A 525 -16.71 -7.93 6.15
C CYS A 525 -16.87 -6.40 6.22
N ILE A 526 -17.61 -5.78 5.29
CA ILE A 526 -17.77 -4.33 5.19
C ILE A 526 -19.21 -3.92 5.46
N GLU A 527 -19.40 -2.92 6.31
CA GLU A 527 -20.71 -2.37 6.60
C GLU A 527 -21.40 -1.88 5.32
N HIS A 528 -22.72 -2.05 5.23
CA HIS A 528 -23.57 -1.67 4.13
C HIS A 528 -23.60 -2.61 2.91
N CYS A 529 -22.59 -3.45 2.65
CA CYS A 529 -22.64 -4.39 1.53
C CYS A 529 -23.83 -5.38 1.67
N LEU A 530 -24.07 -5.92 2.86
CA LEU A 530 -25.23 -6.78 3.13
C LEU A 530 -26.56 -6.03 3.04
N GLU A 531 -26.65 -4.81 3.59
CA GLU A 531 -27.84 -3.96 3.53
C GLU A 531 -28.20 -3.58 2.08
N SER A 532 -27.20 -3.24 1.27
CA SER A 532 -27.39 -2.88 -0.16
C SER A 532 -27.61 -4.09 -1.06
N GLY A 533 -27.23 -5.30 -0.63
CA GLY A 533 -27.24 -6.49 -1.45
C GLY A 533 -26.24 -6.46 -2.60
N LYS A 534 -25.11 -5.74 -2.43
CA LYS A 534 -24.13 -5.52 -3.49
C LYS A 534 -22.70 -5.86 -3.02
N ASP A 535 -21.97 -6.49 -3.93
CA ASP A 535 -20.52 -6.70 -3.76
C ASP A 535 -19.74 -5.37 -3.77
N LEU A 536 -18.58 -5.33 -3.13
CA LEU A 536 -17.66 -4.18 -3.16
C LEU A 536 -17.36 -3.73 -4.60
N SER A 537 -17.13 -4.67 -5.50
CA SER A 537 -16.88 -4.39 -6.93
C SER A 537 -18.10 -3.81 -7.66
N HIS A 538 -19.28 -3.87 -7.04
CA HIS A 538 -20.56 -3.32 -7.54
C HIS A 538 -21.02 -2.08 -6.77
N GLY A 539 -20.13 -1.50 -5.96
CA GLY A 539 -20.44 -0.28 -5.18
C GLY A 539 -21.27 -0.55 -3.92
N GLY A 540 -21.12 -1.73 -3.29
CA GLY A 540 -21.90 -2.12 -2.11
C GLY A 540 -21.55 -1.40 -0.82
N ALA A 541 -20.36 -0.81 -0.70
CA ALA A 541 -19.95 -0.09 0.50
C ALA A 541 -20.71 1.24 0.70
N GLN A 542 -20.78 1.74 1.93
CA GLN A 542 -21.39 3.03 2.23
C GLN A 542 -20.69 4.18 1.52
N TYR A 543 -19.37 4.17 1.51
CA TYR A 543 -18.53 5.14 0.80
C TYR A 543 -17.79 4.44 -0.34
N ASN A 544 -18.21 4.67 -1.57
CA ASN A 544 -17.49 4.26 -2.77
C ASN A 544 -16.65 5.44 -3.21
N ILE A 545 -15.49 5.61 -2.58
CA ILE A 545 -14.59 6.72 -2.90
C ILE A 545 -13.91 6.45 -4.23
N GLY A 546 -13.82 7.49 -5.03
CA GLY A 546 -13.23 7.42 -6.35
C GLY A 546 -11.78 6.94 -6.33
N PRO A 547 -11.32 6.37 -7.45
CA PRO A 547 -9.95 5.88 -7.58
C PRO A 547 -8.91 6.97 -7.37
N VAL A 548 -7.77 6.59 -6.82
CA VAL A 548 -6.66 7.51 -6.52
C VAL A 548 -5.62 7.47 -7.63
N ILE A 549 -5.39 8.61 -8.28
CA ILE A 549 -4.27 8.82 -9.20
C ILE A 549 -3.10 9.42 -8.42
N THR A 550 -1.93 8.79 -8.51
CA THR A 550 -0.72 9.22 -7.81
C THR A 550 0.21 9.97 -8.74
N GLY A 551 0.56 11.20 -8.37
CA GLY A 551 1.53 12.03 -9.08
C GLY A 551 2.97 11.75 -8.65
N ILE A 552 3.86 11.45 -9.61
CA ILE A 552 5.28 11.17 -9.38
C ILE A 552 6.12 12.22 -10.08
N GLY A 553 7.10 12.81 -9.37
CA GLY A 553 8.02 13.77 -9.94
C GLY A 553 7.65 15.24 -9.70
N LEU A 554 6.81 15.55 -8.72
CA LEU A 554 6.41 16.92 -8.40
C LEU A 554 7.61 17.86 -8.23
N ALA A 555 8.58 17.49 -7.39
CA ALA A 555 9.76 18.32 -7.12
C ALA A 555 10.66 18.47 -8.36
N VAL A 556 10.85 17.41 -9.16
CA VAL A 556 11.61 17.48 -10.41
C VAL A 556 10.97 18.47 -11.39
N VAL A 557 9.64 18.43 -11.55
CA VAL A 557 8.95 19.34 -12.48
C VAL A 557 8.95 20.78 -11.94
N ALA A 558 8.70 20.98 -10.65
CA ALA A 558 8.75 22.31 -10.04
C ALA A 558 10.15 22.94 -10.17
N ASN A 559 11.20 22.17 -9.86
CA ASN A 559 12.59 22.60 -10.02
C ASN A 559 12.93 22.92 -11.49
N SER A 560 12.45 22.11 -12.41
CA SER A 560 12.66 22.27 -13.86
C SER A 560 11.99 23.55 -14.37
N LEU A 561 10.74 23.78 -14.01
CA LEU A 561 10.04 25.01 -14.39
C LEU A 561 10.65 26.25 -13.74
N ALA A 562 11.12 26.16 -12.48
CA ALA A 562 11.89 27.23 -11.82
C ALA A 562 13.18 27.54 -12.56
N ALA A 563 13.93 26.50 -12.97
CA ALA A 563 15.16 26.67 -13.76
C ALA A 563 14.88 27.29 -15.14
N VAL A 564 13.84 26.84 -15.86
CA VAL A 564 13.41 27.44 -17.15
C VAL A 564 13.06 28.93 -16.96
N LYS A 565 12.24 29.26 -15.96
CA LYS A 565 11.85 30.65 -15.65
C LYS A 565 13.07 31.51 -15.38
N LYS A 566 13.97 31.03 -14.53
CA LYS A 566 15.19 31.77 -14.11
C LYS A 566 16.20 31.93 -15.24
N LEU A 567 16.64 30.82 -15.84
CA LEU A 567 17.76 30.82 -16.76
C LEU A 567 17.40 31.35 -18.15
N VAL A 568 16.17 31.11 -18.63
CA VAL A 568 15.77 31.50 -19.99
C VAL A 568 15.10 32.88 -20.01
N PHE A 569 14.13 33.12 -19.10
CA PHE A 569 13.29 34.30 -19.21
C PHE A 569 13.72 35.47 -18.34
N GLU A 570 14.34 35.24 -17.18
CA GLU A 570 14.78 36.27 -16.27
C GLU A 570 16.26 36.62 -16.50
N ASP A 571 17.18 35.70 -16.23
CA ASP A 571 18.64 35.94 -16.30
C ASP A 571 19.20 35.85 -17.72
N LYS A 572 18.42 35.24 -18.66
CA LYS A 572 18.82 35.10 -20.09
C LYS A 572 20.18 34.40 -20.29
N VAL A 573 20.50 33.43 -19.44
CA VAL A 573 21.71 32.61 -19.55
C VAL A 573 21.71 31.79 -20.84
N CYS A 574 20.53 31.33 -21.27
CA CYS A 574 20.35 30.62 -22.55
C CYS A 574 18.96 30.97 -23.14
N ASN A 575 18.69 30.51 -24.34
CA ASN A 575 17.34 30.54 -24.93
C ASN A 575 16.72 29.12 -24.89
N MET A 576 15.40 29.02 -25.21
CA MET A 576 14.67 27.76 -25.20
C MET A 576 15.25 26.72 -26.17
N ALA A 577 15.74 27.14 -27.33
CA ALA A 577 16.39 26.25 -28.31
C ALA A 577 17.68 25.61 -27.72
N THR A 578 18.53 26.44 -27.11
CA THR A 578 19.77 25.96 -26.46
C THR A 578 19.46 24.98 -25.35
N LEU A 579 18.44 25.28 -24.51
CA LEU A 579 18.04 24.38 -23.42
C LEU A 579 17.52 23.06 -23.99
N ALA A 580 16.62 23.08 -25.01
CA ALA A 580 16.11 21.85 -25.65
C ALA A 580 17.25 20.98 -26.23
N ASN A 581 18.21 21.59 -26.89
CA ASN A 581 19.39 20.89 -27.40
C ASN A 581 20.23 20.25 -26.28
N ALA A 582 20.39 20.94 -25.15
CA ALA A 582 21.11 20.42 -24.00
C ALA A 582 20.40 19.20 -23.39
N LEU A 583 19.06 19.21 -23.31
CA LEU A 583 18.27 18.07 -22.85
C LEU A 583 18.35 16.87 -23.79
N GLN A 584 18.27 17.11 -25.13
CA GLN A 584 18.44 16.07 -26.16
C GLN A 584 19.84 15.44 -26.12
N ALA A 585 20.87 16.22 -25.77
CA ALA A 585 22.24 15.75 -25.59
C ALA A 585 22.53 15.14 -24.22
N ASP A 586 21.55 14.99 -23.35
CA ASP A 586 21.72 14.57 -21.94
C ASP A 586 22.82 15.39 -21.24
N TRP A 587 22.79 16.69 -21.44
CA TRP A 587 23.75 17.67 -20.93
C TRP A 587 25.20 17.54 -21.46
N GLN A 588 25.50 16.60 -22.38
CA GLN A 588 26.83 16.44 -22.95
C GLN A 588 27.20 17.66 -23.80
N GLY A 589 28.32 18.31 -23.46
CA GLY A 589 28.72 19.57 -24.10
C GLY A 589 28.00 20.82 -23.57
N TYR A 590 27.17 20.68 -22.55
CA TYR A 590 26.43 21.77 -21.87
C TYR A 590 26.64 21.77 -20.35
N GLU A 591 27.80 21.32 -19.88
CA GLU A 591 28.10 21.12 -18.46
C GLU A 591 27.95 22.40 -17.63
N GLU A 592 28.35 23.56 -18.16
CA GLU A 592 28.18 24.86 -17.46
C GLU A 592 26.69 25.26 -17.36
N LEU A 593 25.88 24.97 -18.39
CA LEU A 593 24.45 25.19 -18.34
C LEU A 593 23.78 24.22 -17.35
N GLN A 594 24.21 22.95 -17.30
CA GLN A 594 23.76 21.98 -16.31
C GLN A 594 24.07 22.43 -14.88
N LYS A 595 25.28 22.99 -14.65
CA LYS A 595 25.67 23.52 -13.34
C LYS A 595 24.79 24.71 -12.94
N ALA A 596 24.49 25.61 -13.88
CA ALA A 596 23.58 26.72 -13.66
C ALA A 596 22.15 26.22 -13.37
N ALA A 597 21.68 25.18 -14.06
CA ALA A 597 20.40 24.53 -13.84
C ALA A 597 20.31 23.90 -12.44
N LYS A 598 21.34 23.22 -12.00
CA LYS A 598 21.44 22.66 -10.63
C LYS A 598 21.46 23.74 -9.55
N ALA A 599 22.01 24.94 -9.85
CA ALA A 599 22.08 26.07 -8.92
C ALA A 599 20.80 26.93 -8.89
N ALA A 600 19.86 26.77 -9.83
CA ALA A 600 18.58 27.46 -9.84
C ALA A 600 17.75 27.15 -8.59
N PRO A 601 16.78 28.01 -8.19
CA PRO A 601 15.92 27.76 -7.03
C PRO A 601 15.27 26.38 -7.04
N LYS A 602 15.21 25.74 -5.86
CA LYS A 602 14.74 24.37 -5.70
C LYS A 602 13.64 24.30 -4.63
N TYR A 603 12.60 23.53 -4.92
CA TYR A 603 11.57 23.14 -3.96
C TYR A 603 12.21 22.37 -2.76
N GLY A 604 11.71 22.65 -1.56
CA GLY A 604 12.18 22.01 -0.34
C GLY A 604 13.16 22.86 0.49
N ASN A 605 13.34 24.13 0.16
CA ASN A 605 14.24 25.06 0.86
C ASN A 605 13.53 26.27 1.47
N ASP A 606 12.21 26.22 1.61
CA ASP A 606 11.34 27.33 2.05
C ASP A 606 11.45 28.56 1.14
N ASP A 607 11.68 28.34 -0.16
CA ASP A 607 11.80 29.39 -1.20
C ASP A 607 10.53 29.43 -2.06
N ASP A 608 9.74 30.48 -1.89
CA ASP A 608 8.48 30.67 -2.62
C ASP A 608 8.64 30.67 -4.14
N TYR A 609 9.84 30.96 -4.66
CA TYR A 609 10.09 30.94 -6.10
C TYR A 609 9.84 29.56 -6.72
N ALA A 610 10.23 28.49 -6.03
CA ALA A 610 10.04 27.10 -6.48
C ALA A 610 8.77 26.47 -5.82
N ASP A 611 8.51 26.80 -4.54
CA ASP A 611 7.39 26.25 -3.77
C ASP A 611 6.03 26.65 -4.37
N ASP A 612 5.88 27.89 -4.88
CA ASP A 612 4.63 28.34 -5.54
C ASP A 612 4.39 27.60 -6.85
N ILE A 613 5.45 27.23 -7.59
CA ILE A 613 5.32 26.43 -8.82
C ILE A 613 4.85 25.02 -8.45
N ALA A 614 5.41 24.42 -7.40
CA ALA A 614 4.98 23.09 -6.92
C ALA A 614 3.50 23.12 -6.49
N ARG A 615 3.09 24.16 -5.75
CA ARG A 615 1.69 24.36 -5.34
C ARG A 615 0.76 24.54 -6.54
N GLU A 616 1.16 25.32 -7.55
CA GLU A 616 0.40 25.50 -8.79
C GLU A 616 0.16 24.16 -9.50
N ILE A 617 1.21 23.32 -9.64
CA ILE A 617 1.12 22.00 -10.26
C ILE A 617 0.18 21.08 -9.46
N ALA A 618 0.33 21.03 -8.12
CA ALA A 618 -0.51 20.22 -7.26
C ALA A 618 -2.00 20.61 -7.35
N ASN A 619 -2.30 21.91 -7.32
CA ASN A 619 -3.65 22.42 -7.47
C ASN A 619 -4.25 22.13 -8.86
N HIS A 620 -3.44 22.24 -9.94
CA HIS A 620 -3.88 21.88 -11.29
C HIS A 620 -4.21 20.38 -11.38
N PHE A 621 -3.34 19.52 -10.82
CA PHE A 621 -3.55 18.07 -10.77
C PHE A 621 -4.89 17.72 -10.08
N TYR A 622 -5.14 18.29 -8.89
CA TYR A 622 -6.42 18.11 -8.21
C TYR A 622 -7.60 18.53 -9.09
N LYS A 623 -7.55 19.75 -9.64
CA LYS A 623 -8.62 20.30 -10.46
C LYS A 623 -8.90 19.46 -11.70
N GLU A 624 -7.85 18.98 -12.38
CA GLU A 624 -7.97 18.18 -13.59
C GLU A 624 -8.55 16.80 -13.29
N ILE A 625 -8.04 16.11 -12.28
CA ILE A 625 -8.47 14.74 -11.94
C ILE A 625 -9.89 14.75 -11.32
N HIS A 626 -10.21 15.69 -10.46
CA HIS A 626 -11.47 15.69 -9.70
C HIS A 626 -12.72 15.94 -10.56
N GLN A 627 -12.58 16.43 -11.79
CA GLN A 627 -13.71 16.58 -12.72
C GLN A 627 -14.21 15.25 -13.30
N TYR A 628 -13.39 14.20 -13.30
CA TYR A 628 -13.75 12.87 -13.79
C TYR A 628 -14.47 12.06 -12.72
N LYS A 629 -15.32 11.14 -13.16
CA LYS A 629 -16.06 10.23 -12.29
C LYS A 629 -15.79 8.80 -12.67
N ASP A 630 -15.74 7.94 -11.66
CA ASP A 630 -15.58 6.51 -11.83
C ASP A 630 -16.90 5.79 -12.20
N ILE A 631 -16.88 4.46 -12.28
CA ILE A 631 -18.06 3.65 -12.64
C ILE A 631 -19.20 3.71 -11.60
N PHE A 632 -18.94 4.22 -10.40
CA PHE A 632 -19.92 4.40 -9.32
C PHE A 632 -20.43 5.85 -9.24
N GLY A 633 -19.92 6.75 -10.08
CA GLY A 633 -20.26 8.17 -10.09
C GLY A 633 -19.47 9.00 -9.09
N SER A 634 -18.47 8.44 -8.41
CA SER A 634 -17.60 9.14 -7.48
C SER A 634 -16.48 9.88 -8.20
N PRO A 635 -16.06 11.08 -7.72
CA PRO A 635 -14.95 11.80 -8.31
C PRO A 635 -13.65 11.05 -8.09
N PHE A 636 -12.73 11.10 -9.06
CA PHE A 636 -11.37 10.63 -8.88
C PHE A 636 -10.63 11.49 -7.85
N LEU A 637 -9.74 10.86 -7.08
CA LEU A 637 -8.92 11.50 -6.07
C LEU A 637 -7.46 11.59 -6.52
N THR A 638 -6.74 12.54 -5.94
CA THR A 638 -5.31 12.73 -6.17
C THR A 638 -4.50 12.37 -4.95
N ALA A 639 -3.30 11.85 -5.18
CA ALA A 639 -2.31 11.59 -4.15
C ALA A 639 -0.89 11.96 -4.61
N PHE A 640 -0.03 12.15 -3.63
CA PHE A 640 1.42 12.20 -3.79
C PHE A 640 2.02 11.11 -2.90
N MET A 641 1.86 9.84 -3.34
CA MET A 641 2.42 8.68 -2.65
C MET A 641 3.87 8.46 -3.12
N GLY A 642 4.73 8.13 -2.17
CA GLY A 642 6.00 7.50 -2.47
C GLY A 642 5.82 6.01 -2.28
N ILE A 643 6.45 5.24 -3.08
CA ILE A 643 6.77 3.82 -2.94
C ILE A 643 8.16 3.68 -3.56
N SER A 644 8.48 2.66 -4.30
CA SER A 644 9.72 2.66 -5.11
C SER A 644 9.51 3.22 -6.53
N ASN A 645 8.31 3.68 -6.88
CA ASN A 645 7.87 4.10 -8.21
C ASN A 645 8.70 5.21 -8.86
N TYR A 646 9.33 6.09 -8.08
CA TYR A 646 10.16 7.18 -8.62
C TYR A 646 11.42 6.67 -9.34
N ILE A 647 11.87 5.44 -9.07
CA ILE A 647 13.01 4.80 -9.75
C ILE A 647 12.63 4.32 -11.15
N PRO A 648 11.65 3.40 -11.35
CA PRO A 648 11.27 2.99 -12.69
C PRO A 648 10.74 4.14 -13.55
N MET A 649 10.00 5.10 -12.96
CA MET A 649 9.54 6.28 -13.68
C MET A 649 10.69 7.24 -14.06
N GLY A 650 11.74 7.34 -13.26
CA GLY A 650 12.95 8.06 -13.64
C GLY A 650 13.70 7.39 -14.79
N ARG A 651 13.69 6.05 -14.83
CA ARG A 651 14.38 5.25 -15.86
C ARG A 651 13.83 5.49 -17.28
N VAL A 652 12.54 5.82 -17.39
CA VAL A 652 11.87 6.10 -18.67
C VAL A 652 11.80 7.59 -19.01
N LEU A 653 12.40 8.46 -18.19
CA LEU A 653 12.40 9.93 -18.33
C LEU A 653 13.76 10.43 -18.79
N GLY A 654 13.81 11.22 -19.87
CA GLY A 654 14.98 11.89 -20.37
C GLY A 654 15.58 12.93 -19.41
N ALA A 655 16.59 13.68 -19.85
CA ALA A 655 17.16 14.77 -19.07
C ALA A 655 16.12 15.88 -18.81
N THR A 656 16.16 16.50 -17.61
CA THR A 656 15.21 17.53 -17.21
C THR A 656 15.89 18.89 -16.95
N PRO A 657 15.16 20.01 -17.11
CA PRO A 657 15.71 21.37 -17.00
C PRO A 657 16.32 21.75 -15.66
N ASP A 658 16.04 21.00 -14.59
CA ASP A 658 16.66 21.20 -13.25
C ASP A 658 18.09 20.67 -13.14
N GLY A 659 18.62 20.06 -14.22
CA GLY A 659 19.96 19.50 -14.32
C GLY A 659 20.07 18.00 -14.09
N ARG A 660 18.94 17.28 -13.91
CA ARG A 660 18.85 15.82 -13.81
C ARG A 660 19.20 15.19 -15.17
N ARG A 661 19.95 14.09 -15.17
CA ARG A 661 20.27 13.31 -16.38
C ARG A 661 19.19 12.30 -16.72
N ALA A 662 19.20 11.86 -17.98
CA ALA A 662 18.34 10.79 -18.45
C ALA A 662 18.51 9.50 -17.62
N GLY A 663 17.40 8.84 -17.29
CA GLY A 663 17.40 7.58 -16.56
C GLY A 663 17.66 7.67 -15.04
N GLU A 664 18.07 8.83 -14.50
CA GLU A 664 18.20 9.02 -13.05
C GLU A 664 16.82 8.94 -12.36
N PRO A 665 16.74 8.55 -11.08
CA PRO A 665 15.47 8.54 -10.33
C PRO A 665 14.73 9.88 -10.41
N SER A 666 13.40 9.85 -10.33
CA SER A 666 12.53 11.03 -10.20
C SER A 666 12.41 11.45 -8.73
N SER A 667 11.42 12.28 -8.36
CA SER A 667 11.10 12.62 -6.97
C SER A 667 9.87 11.88 -6.48
N GLU A 668 9.84 11.57 -5.18
CA GLU A 668 8.77 10.83 -4.52
C GLU A 668 7.85 11.75 -3.70
N GLY A 669 6.56 11.46 -3.71
CA GLY A 669 5.58 12.13 -2.87
C GLY A 669 5.64 13.66 -2.97
N VAL A 670 5.62 14.31 -1.80
CA VAL A 670 5.85 15.76 -1.64
C VAL A 670 7.26 16.07 -1.12
N SER A 671 8.16 15.08 -1.17
CA SER A 671 9.55 15.23 -0.74
C SER A 671 10.35 16.09 -1.74
N PRO A 672 11.37 16.82 -1.29
CA PRO A 672 12.36 17.44 -2.18
C PRO A 672 13.02 16.39 -3.10
N TYR A 673 13.52 16.80 -4.25
CA TYR A 673 14.38 15.92 -5.05
C TYR A 673 15.71 15.65 -4.33
N VAL A 674 16.19 14.43 -4.44
CA VAL A 674 17.40 13.97 -3.73
C VAL A 674 18.59 14.93 -3.94
N GLY A 675 19.15 15.41 -2.82
CA GLY A 675 20.30 16.32 -2.83
C GLY A 675 19.98 17.78 -3.19
N THR A 676 18.70 18.18 -3.25
CA THR A 676 18.32 19.58 -3.51
C THR A 676 17.81 20.33 -2.27
N ASP A 677 17.53 19.62 -1.18
CA ASP A 677 17.18 20.16 0.13
C ASP A 677 18.46 20.57 0.90
N MET A 678 19.02 21.69 0.49
CA MET A 678 20.32 22.21 1.00
C MET A 678 20.19 23.01 2.29
N SER A 679 18.97 23.27 2.74
CA SER A 679 18.64 24.00 3.95
C SER A 679 18.38 23.02 5.13
N THR A 680 17.56 23.39 6.07
CA THR A 680 17.22 22.55 7.24
C THR A 680 16.06 21.60 6.96
N PRO A 681 15.87 20.50 7.73
CA PRO A 681 14.68 19.67 7.60
C PRO A 681 13.37 20.46 7.82
N LEU A 682 13.42 21.50 8.65
CA LEU A 682 12.28 22.40 8.86
C LEU A 682 11.93 23.20 7.60
N ALA A 683 12.91 23.59 6.78
CA ALA A 683 12.65 24.24 5.49
C ALA A 683 11.93 23.30 4.52
N ALA A 684 12.36 22.03 4.42
CA ALA A 684 11.69 21.02 3.62
C ALA A 684 10.23 20.76 4.11
N MET A 685 10.04 20.72 5.42
CA MET A 685 8.72 20.61 6.04
C MET A 685 7.81 21.80 5.69
N ARG A 686 8.32 23.03 5.74
CA ARG A 686 7.57 24.24 5.38
C ARG A 686 7.21 24.26 3.89
N SER A 687 8.13 23.92 3.00
CA SER A 687 7.85 23.80 1.57
C SER A 687 6.72 22.82 1.31
N SER A 688 6.74 21.64 1.95
CA SER A 688 5.68 20.64 1.79
C SER A 688 4.33 21.10 2.32
N ALA A 689 4.31 21.85 3.43
CA ALA A 689 3.08 22.37 4.04
C ALA A 689 2.38 23.45 3.18
N LYS A 690 3.07 24.07 2.21
CA LYS A 690 2.50 25.03 1.27
C LYS A 690 1.61 24.41 0.17
N LEU A 691 1.50 23.07 0.09
CA LEU A 691 0.88 22.35 -1.05
C LEU A 691 -0.62 22.10 -0.92
N ASN A 692 -1.36 22.78 -0.04
CA ASN A 692 -2.81 22.55 0.17
C ASN A 692 -3.16 21.07 0.31
N GLN A 693 -2.48 20.36 1.24
CA GLN A 693 -2.53 18.90 1.30
C GLN A 693 -3.93 18.34 1.57
N GLU A 694 -4.80 19.12 2.23
CA GLU A 694 -6.18 18.73 2.58
C GLU A 694 -7.10 18.45 1.39
N ILE A 695 -6.76 18.90 0.17
CA ILE A 695 -7.54 18.58 -1.03
C ILE A 695 -7.09 17.27 -1.70
N HIS A 696 -5.92 16.75 -1.38
CA HIS A 696 -5.37 15.52 -1.93
C HIS A 696 -5.76 14.31 -1.06
N SER A 697 -7.06 13.97 -1.05
CA SER A 697 -7.64 12.97 -0.16
C SER A 697 -7.08 11.54 -0.35
N GLY A 698 -6.33 11.28 -1.43
CA GLY A 698 -5.54 10.06 -1.60
C GLY A 698 -4.23 10.06 -0.80
N GLY A 699 -3.93 11.14 -0.08
CA GLY A 699 -2.76 11.25 0.81
C GLY A 699 -1.53 11.89 0.17
N THR A 700 -0.69 12.46 1.05
CA THR A 700 0.58 13.10 0.67
C THR A 700 1.71 12.59 1.55
N LEU A 701 2.85 12.23 0.98
CA LEU A 701 3.96 11.60 1.68
C LEU A 701 5.19 12.50 1.69
N LEU A 702 5.64 12.87 2.89
CA LEU A 702 6.94 13.52 3.13
C LEU A 702 7.91 12.54 3.77
N ASN A 703 9.06 12.31 3.12
CA ASN A 703 10.10 11.43 3.60
C ASN A 703 11.38 12.25 3.87
N LEU A 704 11.89 12.15 5.09
CA LEU A 704 13.09 12.86 5.53
C LEU A 704 14.11 11.87 6.10
N ARG A 705 15.39 12.19 5.98
CA ARG A 705 16.46 11.44 6.60
C ARG A 705 17.18 12.29 7.64
N LEU A 706 17.25 11.78 8.88
CA LEU A 706 17.88 12.45 10.01
C LEU A 706 19.10 11.66 10.47
N GLY A 707 20.17 12.37 10.81
CA GLY A 707 21.30 11.75 11.49
C GLY A 707 20.86 11.16 12.83
N HIS A 708 21.27 9.93 13.12
CA HIS A 708 20.87 9.21 14.35
C HIS A 708 21.21 10.03 15.62
N ASP A 709 22.34 10.71 15.64
CA ASP A 709 22.81 11.49 16.82
C ASP A 709 21.85 12.61 17.21
N LEU A 710 21.07 13.15 16.26
CA LEU A 710 20.10 14.22 16.52
C LEU A 710 18.97 13.77 17.44
N ILE A 711 18.59 12.49 17.38
CA ILE A 711 17.43 11.91 18.06
C ILE A 711 17.78 10.83 19.10
N ALA A 712 19.06 10.55 19.28
CA ALA A 712 19.53 9.55 20.23
C ALA A 712 19.25 9.95 21.71
N THR A 713 19.09 11.24 22.00
CA THR A 713 18.85 11.75 23.35
C THR A 713 17.38 12.11 23.58
N LYS A 714 16.93 12.10 24.83
CA LYS A 714 15.59 12.57 25.21
C LYS A 714 15.29 14.01 24.75
N ARG A 715 16.31 14.89 24.76
CA ARG A 715 16.18 16.26 24.24
C ARG A 715 15.97 16.26 22.72
N GLY A 716 16.74 15.46 21.99
CA GLY A 716 16.58 15.31 20.54
C GLY A 716 15.20 14.77 20.17
N GLN A 717 14.72 13.75 20.90
CA GLN A 717 13.36 13.21 20.73
C GLN A 717 12.29 14.29 21.01
N ALA A 718 12.43 15.08 22.06
CA ALA A 718 11.50 16.18 22.36
C ALA A 718 11.51 17.27 21.25
N ASN A 719 12.68 17.62 20.70
CA ASN A 719 12.79 18.53 19.57
C ASN A 719 12.10 17.97 18.33
N LEU A 720 12.30 16.69 18.02
CA LEU A 720 11.61 16.01 16.92
C LEU A 720 10.08 16.06 17.10
N GLY A 721 9.58 15.81 18.32
CA GLY A 721 8.16 15.93 18.63
C GLY A 721 7.60 17.34 18.37
N ALA A 722 8.33 18.38 18.76
CA ALA A 722 7.95 19.76 18.50
C ALA A 722 7.96 20.11 17.00
N MET A 723 8.92 19.56 16.24
CA MET A 723 8.97 19.73 14.78
C MET A 723 7.75 19.06 14.10
N ILE A 724 7.39 17.85 14.49
CA ILE A 724 6.23 17.12 13.98
C ILE A 724 4.93 17.92 14.24
N GLN A 725 4.73 18.38 15.48
CA GLN A 725 3.58 19.19 15.85
C GLN A 725 3.52 20.51 15.07
N THR A 726 4.67 21.16 14.87
CA THR A 726 4.76 22.38 14.06
C THR A 726 4.39 22.12 12.61
N LEU A 727 4.89 21.03 12.00
CA LEU A 727 4.56 20.63 10.63
C LEU A 727 3.04 20.47 10.46
N PHE A 728 2.41 19.75 11.38
CA PHE A 728 0.97 19.51 11.34
C PHE A 728 0.13 20.76 11.59
N ALA A 729 0.60 21.66 12.45
CA ALA A 729 -0.02 22.98 12.63
C ALA A 729 0.06 23.87 11.38
N LEU A 730 1.03 23.63 10.50
CA LEU A 730 1.16 24.31 9.20
C LEU A 730 0.27 23.69 8.09
N GLY A 731 -0.44 22.59 8.37
CA GLY A 731 -1.38 21.97 7.43
C GLY A 731 -0.82 20.77 6.64
N ALA A 732 0.38 20.27 6.97
CA ALA A 732 0.88 19.05 6.38
C ALA A 732 0.19 17.80 6.95
N PHE A 733 0.06 16.76 6.13
CA PHE A 733 -0.66 15.54 6.50
C PHE A 733 0.25 14.47 7.13
N HIS A 734 1.42 14.22 6.53
CA HIS A 734 2.25 13.07 6.88
C HIS A 734 3.73 13.42 6.90
N VAL A 735 4.47 12.74 7.78
CA VAL A 735 5.94 12.70 7.76
C VAL A 735 6.43 11.33 8.24
N GLN A 736 7.53 10.90 7.67
CA GLN A 736 8.28 9.71 8.09
C GLN A 736 9.77 9.96 8.05
N PHE A 737 10.51 9.18 8.85
CA PHE A 737 11.95 9.39 9.03
C PHE A 737 12.75 8.11 8.76
N ASN A 738 13.87 8.26 8.10
CA ASN A 738 14.92 7.26 8.01
C ASN A 738 16.13 7.74 8.83
N CYS A 739 16.53 6.96 9.84
CA CYS A 739 17.56 7.37 10.79
C CYS A 739 18.79 6.45 10.78
N VAL A 740 18.92 5.59 9.75
CA VAL A 740 20.08 4.70 9.59
C VAL A 740 21.21 5.44 8.89
N SER A 741 22.42 5.38 9.46
CA SER A 741 23.58 6.06 8.87
C SER A 741 24.01 5.48 7.53
N SER A 742 24.59 6.33 6.65
CA SER A 742 25.14 5.91 5.36
C SER A 742 26.22 4.83 5.49
N GLU A 743 26.98 4.84 6.58
CA GLU A 743 28.04 3.86 6.84
C GLU A 743 27.48 2.47 7.08
N VAL A 744 26.43 2.36 7.91
CA VAL A 744 25.72 1.09 8.16
C VAL A 744 25.10 0.56 6.88
N LEU A 745 24.42 1.40 6.09
CA LEU A 745 23.82 1.01 4.82
C LEU A 745 24.87 0.51 3.81
N ARG A 746 26.03 1.20 3.70
CA ARG A 746 27.14 0.77 2.84
C ARG A 746 27.79 -0.53 3.33
N ALA A 747 27.87 -0.74 4.65
CA ALA A 747 28.35 -2.01 5.21
C ALA A 747 27.37 -3.16 4.89
N ALA A 748 26.07 -2.92 5.02
CA ALA A 748 25.01 -3.88 4.67
C ALA A 748 25.03 -4.26 3.17
N GLN A 749 25.38 -3.31 2.28
CA GLN A 749 25.58 -3.61 0.86
C GLN A 749 26.76 -4.54 0.59
N LYS A 750 27.82 -4.49 1.42
CA LYS A 750 29.04 -5.29 1.24
C LYS A 750 28.91 -6.68 1.84
N THR A 751 28.22 -6.81 2.97
CA THR A 751 28.10 -8.06 3.74
C THR A 751 26.64 -8.28 4.16
N PRO A 752 25.69 -8.48 3.18
CA PRO A 752 24.25 -8.53 3.45
C PRO A 752 23.84 -9.63 4.43
N GLU A 753 24.59 -10.71 4.51
CA GLU A 753 24.35 -11.84 5.43
C GLU A 753 24.40 -11.43 6.91
N ASN A 754 25.10 -10.34 7.26
CA ASN A 754 25.22 -9.82 8.62
C ASN A 754 24.11 -8.80 8.97
N TYR A 755 23.26 -8.43 8.01
CA TYR A 755 22.27 -7.34 8.14
C TYR A 755 20.86 -7.77 7.70
N LYS A 756 20.52 -9.06 7.82
CA LYS A 756 19.22 -9.61 7.35
C LYS A 756 18.00 -9.00 8.03
N ASP A 757 18.16 -8.46 9.23
CA ASP A 757 17.12 -7.81 10.02
C ASP A 757 17.21 -6.27 10.03
N LEU A 758 18.13 -5.69 9.24
CA LEU A 758 18.25 -4.23 9.11
C LEU A 758 17.05 -3.69 8.33
N LEU A 759 16.16 -3.02 9.03
CA LEU A 759 15.02 -2.32 8.43
C LEU A 759 15.41 -0.92 7.97
N VAL A 760 14.83 -0.49 6.86
CA VAL A 760 14.92 0.89 6.35
C VAL A 760 13.54 1.37 5.91
N ARG A 761 13.31 2.67 6.06
CA ARG A 761 12.13 3.32 5.50
C ARG A 761 12.35 3.60 4.01
N VAL A 762 11.54 2.99 3.18
CA VAL A 762 11.56 3.23 1.73
C VAL A 762 10.80 4.52 1.42
N ALA A 763 9.51 4.44 1.23
CA ALA A 763 8.59 5.56 1.15
C ALA A 763 7.17 5.03 1.37
N GLY A 764 6.58 5.35 2.53
CA GLY A 764 5.28 4.83 2.96
C GLY A 764 5.31 3.47 3.65
N TYR A 765 6.43 2.75 3.61
CA TYR A 765 6.62 1.44 4.26
C TYR A 765 8.08 1.21 4.63
N SER A 766 8.32 0.25 5.52
CA SER A 766 9.66 -0.23 5.88
C SER A 766 9.87 -1.65 5.35
N THR A 767 11.09 -1.98 4.98
CA THR A 767 11.49 -3.34 4.58
C THR A 767 12.94 -3.62 4.96
N GLN A 768 13.36 -4.89 4.88
CA GLN A 768 14.75 -5.25 5.08
C GLN A 768 15.60 -4.68 3.93
N PHE A 769 16.62 -3.89 4.28
CA PHE A 769 17.50 -3.24 3.31
C PHE A 769 18.15 -4.21 2.33
N VAL A 770 18.52 -5.39 2.82
CA VAL A 770 19.17 -6.42 2.01
C VAL A 770 18.27 -7.08 0.96
N ASN A 771 16.96 -6.95 1.10
CA ASN A 771 15.97 -7.46 0.12
C ASN A 771 15.72 -6.50 -1.05
N LEU A 772 16.25 -5.28 -0.97
CA LEU A 772 16.09 -4.27 -2.01
C LEU A 772 17.13 -4.45 -3.12
N SER A 773 16.74 -4.16 -4.35
CA SER A 773 17.67 -4.10 -5.48
C SER A 773 18.77 -3.06 -5.25
N ARG A 774 19.91 -3.23 -5.92
CA ARG A 774 21.05 -2.32 -5.79
C ARG A 774 20.69 -0.87 -6.09
N SER A 775 19.89 -0.63 -7.13
CA SER A 775 19.42 0.71 -7.50
C SER A 775 18.58 1.36 -6.38
N MET A 776 17.73 0.56 -5.73
CA MET A 776 16.91 1.03 -4.60
C MET A 776 17.78 1.35 -3.37
N GLN A 777 18.71 0.48 -3.04
CA GLN A 777 19.67 0.70 -1.96
C GLN A 777 20.48 1.99 -2.18
N ASP A 778 20.99 2.18 -3.39
CA ASP A 778 21.77 3.37 -3.75
C ASP A 778 20.93 4.66 -3.67
N ALA A 779 19.65 4.60 -4.10
CA ALA A 779 18.71 5.72 -3.97
C ALA A 779 18.44 6.10 -2.50
N ILE A 780 18.29 5.12 -1.60
CA ILE A 780 18.10 5.37 -0.16
C ILE A 780 19.37 5.99 0.45
N ILE A 781 20.54 5.51 0.08
CA ILE A 781 21.83 6.05 0.56
C ILE A 781 22.04 7.48 0.07
N ALA A 782 21.60 7.81 -1.13
CA ALA A 782 21.77 9.12 -1.75
C ALA A 782 20.88 10.22 -1.15
N ARG A 783 19.83 9.89 -0.36
CA ARG A 783 18.98 10.90 0.29
C ARG A 783 19.80 11.81 1.19
N THR A 784 19.47 13.11 1.20
CA THR A 784 20.12 14.10 2.07
C THR A 784 19.99 13.69 3.52
N GLU A 785 21.12 13.53 4.20
CA GLU A 785 21.17 13.26 5.64
C GLU A 785 21.32 14.60 6.38
N HIS A 786 20.24 15.02 7.03
CA HIS A 786 20.27 16.23 7.85
C HIS A 786 20.97 15.94 9.16
N THR A 787 22.00 16.75 9.46
CA THR A 787 22.84 16.64 10.66
C THR A 787 22.55 17.72 11.70
N GLU A 788 21.61 18.63 11.42
CA GLU A 788 21.09 19.68 12.30
C GLU A 788 19.56 19.69 12.23
N LEU A 789 18.90 19.98 13.40
CA LEU A 789 17.43 20.10 13.50
C LEU A 789 16.98 21.56 13.45
#